data_5a3777f5e667c05077f6cfa8db4e8abe
#
_entry.id   5a3777f5e667c05077f6cfa8db4e8abe
#
_cell.length_a   1.000
_cell.length_b   1.000
_cell.length_c   1.000
_cell.angle_alpha   90.00
_cell.angle_beta   90.00
_cell.angle_gamma   90.00
#
_symmetry.space_group_name_H-M   'P 1'
#
loop_
_entity.id
_entity.type
_entity.pdbx_description
1 polymer ?
#
loop_
_entity_poly.entity_id
_entity_poly.type
_entity_poly.pdbx_seq_one_letter_code
_entity_poly.pdbx_strand_id
1 'polypeptide(L)'
;MSGTSPPIGTAGNDFLSMPGITDDSIAGLAGDDTLLGFGGVDQLSGGSGNDSLDGGDLADGLQGDAGDDTLLGGNGWDMLFADAPSGNSGDTAASRNLLRGEAGDDVLLGALGRDTLDGGDGLDVLSGGGGADWLFGGNDADTFLVDFSANPALVSSFLAADTLGDFSRAEGDTISFGLSNGVLQGAYGPAPLIWRGVLQNNSGPVLGLALPGAELGLGYLQAWYIPAASTDTVPGGWLAIDLDQDDVLSTTDLLIRLVTTSFTQGNFYAWAAPGSFAGMAGTAGEDALSAIASGSRLFGLGGADQLLGEAAADWFSGGADSDSIFGFGGSDQLWGGAGDDWLMGGNGHDALYADGPTLDDSDAADAVNLLEGEAGNDSLFGGAGQDRLLGGNDNDFLYGADGADVLEGGAGLDWLIGGDGDDSLVGGAGADTLDGGGGDDRIVLQDATDRLDGGDGLDWLILSTGLFIDLGLEENQVINGAWIAGFESVDARTASAGMTVLGSYAPNNIFGGTASDSLSGDDGDDYLQGGSGHDTLAGGSGQNILEGGPDNDAFLVNSLDDLTLENPGQGADTVFASIDFYLPAEIEALVLSGMAERAFGNEGNNLLVGNALANDLRGGAGHDVLQGGAGDDTLQGDAGNDHLIGGDGAGDWVSFANLSDFGQNVVVNLTNGGAWEAGGSDLLQSIEHVLTGAGHDQLFGNAVANYLSAGSGFDILWGEAGADTLDGGEHDDTLDGGADGDLLIGGVGRDTIMGDAGNDTLIGGEGADSMAGGDGNDLYYFIEAQDQIIEVPSGGQDTIITSANITMGANVEVLIIAEGVSDLTLVARSTGSMMIGNGLSHTFQGGAGDDVILAGGGSLADIMVLFNSWF
;
A
#
# COMPACT_ATOMS: atom_id res chain seq x y z
N MET A 1 -29.98 18.46 4.74
CA MET A 1 -28.66 18.60 5.34
C MET A 1 -27.69 18.59 4.17
N SER A 2 -27.09 19.70 3.86
CA SER A 2 -26.10 19.84 2.80
C SER A 2 -24.76 19.53 3.48
N GLY A 3 -24.20 18.36 3.25
CA GLY A 3 -22.86 18.04 3.68
C GLY A 3 -21.88 19.00 2.99
N THR A 4 -21.35 19.90 3.73
CA THR A 4 -20.10 20.58 3.37
C THR A 4 -19.00 19.69 3.91
N SER A 5 -18.07 19.31 3.08
CA SER A 5 -16.82 18.66 3.54
C SER A 5 -16.19 19.58 4.59
N PRO A 6 -15.56 19.03 5.65
CA PRO A 6 -14.83 19.84 6.62
C PRO A 6 -13.80 20.73 5.90
N PRO A 7 -13.54 21.93 6.36
CA PRO A 7 -12.56 22.81 5.75
C PRO A 7 -11.16 22.25 6.00
N ILE A 8 -10.52 21.81 4.94
CA ILE A 8 -9.08 21.48 4.94
C ILE A 8 -8.34 22.70 4.40
N GLY A 9 -7.30 23.14 5.07
CA GLY A 9 -6.47 24.25 4.68
C GLY A 9 -5.63 23.98 3.42
N THR A 10 -4.72 24.87 3.17
CA THR A 10 -3.76 24.82 2.06
C THR A 10 -2.33 24.91 2.62
N ALA A 11 -1.30 24.86 1.79
CA ALA A 11 0.08 25.11 2.23
C ALA A 11 0.38 26.60 2.42
N GLY A 12 -0.49 27.37 3.04
CA GLY A 12 -0.29 28.80 3.30
C GLY A 12 -1.39 29.34 4.20
N ASN A 13 -1.13 30.41 4.92
CA ASN A 13 -1.96 30.98 5.98
C ASN A 13 -3.46 31.02 5.64
N ASP A 14 -4.25 30.21 6.35
CA ASP A 14 -5.69 30.05 6.14
C ASP A 14 -6.51 30.61 7.32
N PHE A 15 -7.76 30.91 7.07
CA PHE A 15 -8.76 31.18 8.10
C PHE A 15 -9.92 30.21 7.91
N LEU A 16 -10.02 29.24 8.81
CA LEU A 16 -11.00 28.17 8.74
C LEU A 16 -11.98 28.27 9.91
N SER A 17 -13.25 28.12 9.64
CA SER A 17 -14.26 28.14 10.70
C SER A 17 -15.54 27.44 10.28
N MET A 18 -16.15 26.73 11.21
CA MET A 18 -17.43 26.06 11.04
C MET A 18 -18.43 26.58 12.10
N PRO A 19 -19.08 27.73 11.88
CA PRO A 19 -19.99 28.29 12.89
C PRO A 19 -21.26 27.43 13.05
N GLY A 20 -21.43 26.85 14.21
CA GLY A 20 -22.56 25.96 14.52
C GLY A 20 -22.52 25.42 15.94
N ILE A 21 -23.22 24.36 16.15
CA ILE A 21 -23.22 23.50 17.35
C ILE A 21 -23.02 22.05 16.86
N THR A 22 -22.21 21.86 15.85
CA THR A 22 -21.94 20.55 15.22
C THR A 22 -20.49 20.20 15.50
N ASP A 23 -20.25 18.98 15.79
CA ASP A 23 -18.92 18.43 15.94
C ASP A 23 -18.15 18.57 14.62
N ASP A 24 -17.04 19.29 14.63
CA ASP A 24 -16.32 19.71 13.43
C ASP A 24 -14.86 19.23 13.50
N SER A 25 -14.31 18.82 12.37
CA SER A 25 -12.89 18.52 12.23
C SER A 25 -12.27 19.51 11.25
N ILE A 26 -11.25 20.25 11.67
CA ILE A 26 -10.63 21.34 10.92
C ILE A 26 -9.11 21.17 10.92
N ALA A 27 -8.50 21.09 9.76
CA ALA A 27 -7.04 21.01 9.63
C ALA A 27 -6.48 22.18 8.83
N GLY A 28 -5.45 22.86 9.36
CA GLY A 28 -4.77 24.02 8.73
C GLY A 28 -3.75 23.58 7.69
N LEU A 29 -3.00 22.52 7.93
CA LEU A 29 -1.91 21.94 7.17
C LEU A 29 -0.58 22.71 7.31
N ALA A 30 -0.35 23.74 6.57
CA ALA A 30 0.92 24.45 6.62
C ALA A 30 0.75 25.95 6.37
N GLY A 31 1.38 26.76 7.19
CA GLY A 31 1.24 28.21 7.17
C GLY A 31 0.82 28.68 8.55
N ASP A 32 0.70 29.96 8.80
CA ASP A 32 0.19 30.47 10.08
C ASP A 32 -1.34 30.54 9.96
N ASP A 33 -2.05 29.57 10.52
CA ASP A 33 -3.47 29.36 10.32
C ASP A 33 -4.33 29.87 11.50
N THR A 34 -5.62 30.03 11.26
CA THR A 34 -6.58 30.37 12.31
C THR A 34 -7.82 29.46 12.16
N LEU A 35 -8.04 28.62 13.14
CA LEU A 35 -9.11 27.62 13.18
C LEU A 35 -10.08 27.95 14.30
N LEU A 36 -11.40 27.90 14.02
CA LEU A 36 -12.45 28.19 14.99
C LEU A 36 -13.52 27.11 14.95
N GLY A 37 -13.71 26.37 16.05
CA GLY A 37 -14.73 25.35 16.26
C GLY A 37 -16.11 25.92 16.60
N PHE A 38 -16.18 26.85 17.55
CA PHE A 38 -17.38 27.51 18.11
C PHE A 38 -18.19 26.68 19.10
N GLY A 39 -18.72 25.59 18.73
CA GLY A 39 -19.55 24.76 19.64
C GLY A 39 -19.99 23.47 18.96
N GLY A 40 -19.81 22.43 19.64
CA GLY A 40 -19.79 21.05 19.24
C GLY A 40 -18.60 20.42 19.92
N VAL A 41 -18.34 19.21 19.62
CA VAL A 41 -17.11 18.53 19.99
C VAL A 41 -16.18 18.59 18.80
N ASP A 42 -15.16 19.43 18.89
CA ASP A 42 -14.39 19.82 17.72
C ASP A 42 -12.95 19.27 17.80
N GLN A 43 -12.42 18.91 16.65
CA GLN A 43 -11.04 18.49 16.50
C GLN A 43 -10.31 19.48 15.57
N LEU A 44 -9.32 20.19 16.11
CA LEU A 44 -8.59 21.23 15.40
C LEU A 44 -7.10 20.89 15.35
N SER A 45 -6.52 20.80 14.17
CA SER A 45 -5.07 20.61 13.97
C SER A 45 -4.49 21.79 13.17
N GLY A 46 -3.49 22.47 13.71
CA GLY A 46 -2.82 23.59 13.08
C GLY A 46 -1.93 23.15 11.93
N GLY A 47 -1.02 22.25 12.20
CA GLY A 47 -0.06 21.69 11.25
C GLY A 47 1.30 22.38 11.36
N SER A 48 1.90 22.86 10.30
CA SER A 48 3.19 23.52 10.41
C SER A 48 3.09 25.04 10.22
N GLY A 49 3.53 25.80 11.19
CA GLY A 49 3.45 27.25 11.19
C GLY A 49 3.15 27.75 12.59
N ASN A 50 2.76 29.01 12.74
CA ASN A 50 2.37 29.54 14.04
C ASN A 50 0.86 29.72 14.02
N ASP A 51 0.14 28.80 14.60
CA ASP A 51 -1.30 28.64 14.44
C ASP A 51 -2.10 29.21 15.61
N SER A 52 -3.37 29.47 15.40
CA SER A 52 -4.29 29.92 16.41
C SER A 52 -5.58 29.12 16.35
N LEU A 53 -5.80 28.26 17.32
CA LEU A 53 -6.89 27.35 17.45
C LEU A 53 -7.82 27.80 18.59
N ASP A 54 -9.15 27.73 18.38
CA ASP A 54 -10.16 28.08 19.37
C ASP A 54 -11.30 27.04 19.27
N GLY A 55 -11.38 26.14 20.24
CA GLY A 55 -12.37 25.07 20.32
C GLY A 55 -13.77 25.62 20.51
N GLY A 56 -14.05 26.27 21.62
CA GLY A 56 -15.29 26.97 21.85
C GLY A 56 -16.17 26.45 23.01
N ASP A 57 -17.35 25.91 22.72
CA ASP A 57 -18.22 25.33 23.74
C ASP A 57 -18.26 23.79 23.57
N LEU A 58 -18.20 23.04 24.61
CA LEU A 58 -18.14 21.58 24.80
C LEU A 58 -16.69 21.08 24.75
N ALA A 59 -16.53 19.75 24.65
CA ALA A 59 -15.24 19.12 24.80
C ALA A 59 -14.47 19.07 23.48
N ASP A 60 -13.33 19.72 23.41
CA ASP A 60 -12.60 19.92 22.17
C ASP A 60 -11.18 19.34 22.22
N GLY A 61 -10.70 18.85 21.09
CA GLY A 61 -9.32 18.42 20.92
C GLY A 61 -8.55 19.38 20.01
N LEU A 62 -7.50 20.01 20.54
CA LEU A 62 -6.70 21.00 19.85
C LEU A 62 -5.25 20.57 19.77
N GLN A 63 -4.71 20.53 18.58
CA GLN A 63 -3.32 20.19 18.31
C GLN A 63 -2.64 21.31 17.53
N GLY A 64 -1.54 21.88 18.05
CA GLY A 64 -0.79 22.96 17.41
C GLY A 64 0.13 22.45 16.32
N ASP A 65 0.73 21.30 16.54
CA ASP A 65 1.80 20.74 15.71
C ASP A 65 3.06 21.63 15.71
N ALA A 66 3.68 21.88 14.57
CA ALA A 66 5.01 22.50 14.53
C ALA A 66 4.98 24.01 14.48
N GLY A 67 5.37 24.69 15.54
CA GLY A 67 5.45 26.15 15.51
C GLY A 67 5.50 26.85 16.87
N ASP A 68 5.11 28.12 16.87
CA ASP A 68 4.79 28.88 18.09
C ASP A 68 3.26 29.09 18.11
N ASP A 69 2.51 28.20 18.74
CA ASP A 69 1.07 28.08 18.57
C ASP A 69 0.28 28.70 19.73
N THR A 70 -1.00 28.97 19.48
CA THR A 70 -1.94 29.48 20.50
C THR A 70 -3.21 28.66 20.45
N LEU A 71 -3.46 27.88 21.50
CA LEU A 71 -4.59 27.00 21.65
C LEU A 71 -5.50 27.52 22.76
N LEU A 72 -6.80 27.64 22.51
CA LEU A 72 -7.84 28.02 23.45
C LEU A 72 -8.89 26.93 23.46
N GLY A 73 -9.06 26.21 24.57
CA GLY A 73 -10.08 25.17 24.72
C GLY A 73 -11.47 25.78 24.70
N GLY A 74 -11.81 26.54 25.74
CA GLY A 74 -13.06 27.26 25.83
C GLY A 74 -13.93 26.88 27.03
N ASN A 75 -15.17 26.42 26.80
CA ASN A 75 -15.97 25.86 27.86
C ASN A 75 -16.16 24.36 27.60
N GLY A 76 -15.60 23.56 28.43
CA GLY A 76 -15.76 22.11 28.22
C GLY A 76 -14.75 21.32 29.01
N TRP A 77 -14.55 20.14 28.62
CA TRP A 77 -13.42 19.32 28.99
C TRP A 77 -12.52 19.22 27.75
N ASP A 78 -11.42 19.95 27.74
CA ASP A 78 -10.66 20.17 26.53
C ASP A 78 -9.28 19.53 26.61
N MET A 79 -8.78 19.08 25.48
CA MET A 79 -7.44 18.55 25.36
C MET A 79 -6.61 19.41 24.43
N LEU A 80 -5.54 19.98 24.94
CA LEU A 80 -4.67 20.90 24.25
C LEU A 80 -3.25 20.35 24.17
N PHE A 81 -2.79 20.07 22.98
CA PHE A 81 -1.43 19.61 22.69
C PHE A 81 -0.70 20.67 21.92
N ALA A 82 0.45 21.07 22.40
CA ALA A 82 1.33 21.94 21.66
C ALA A 82 1.83 21.27 20.38
N ASP A 83 2.12 19.97 20.42
CA ASP A 83 2.69 19.19 19.35
C ASP A 83 1.99 17.82 19.22
N ALA A 84 2.21 17.11 18.13
CA ALA A 84 1.65 15.77 17.97
C ALA A 84 2.12 14.83 19.07
N PRO A 85 1.22 14.07 19.69
CA PRO A 85 1.59 13.14 20.76
C PRO A 85 2.61 12.07 20.35
N SER A 86 2.68 11.73 19.07
CA SER A 86 3.59 10.74 18.49
C SER A 86 5.08 11.07 18.54
N GLY A 87 5.47 12.19 19.14
CA GLY A 87 6.89 12.57 19.28
C GLY A 87 7.61 12.93 17.97
N ASN A 88 6.92 12.84 16.84
CA ASN A 88 7.43 13.30 15.53
C ASN A 88 7.23 14.82 15.39
N SER A 89 7.65 15.50 16.43
CA SER A 89 7.38 16.89 16.65
C SER A 89 8.12 17.78 15.66
N GLY A 90 7.39 18.68 15.03
CA GLY A 90 7.96 19.83 14.38
C GLY A 90 8.54 20.83 15.40
N ASP A 91 8.19 20.70 16.67
CA ASP A 91 8.64 21.60 17.73
C ASP A 91 10.11 21.41 18.10
N THR A 92 10.70 22.48 18.53
CA THR A 92 12.12 22.55 18.88
C THR A 92 12.27 23.19 20.26
N ALA A 93 13.40 23.00 20.91
CA ALA A 93 13.75 23.72 22.14
C ALA A 93 13.67 25.27 22.05
N ALA A 94 13.26 25.82 20.92
CA ALA A 94 13.04 27.24 20.72
C ALA A 94 11.55 27.59 20.53
N SER A 95 10.66 26.63 20.32
CA SER A 95 9.22 26.85 20.20
C SER A 95 8.62 27.46 21.49
N ARG A 96 7.46 28.10 21.37
CA ARG A 96 6.80 28.79 22.47
C ARG A 96 5.30 28.75 22.26
N ASN A 97 4.67 27.79 22.84
CA ASN A 97 3.24 27.60 22.71
C ASN A 97 2.49 28.29 23.87
N LEU A 98 1.26 28.69 23.60
CA LEU A 98 0.34 29.21 24.60
C LEU A 98 -0.92 28.36 24.59
N LEU A 99 -1.11 27.56 25.62
CA LEU A 99 -2.27 26.72 25.82
C LEU A 99 -3.13 27.28 26.93
N ARG A 100 -4.45 27.35 26.73
CA ARG A 100 -5.45 27.76 27.73
C ARG A 100 -6.65 26.86 27.68
N GLY A 101 -6.95 26.18 28.78
CA GLY A 101 -8.16 25.40 28.94
C GLY A 101 -9.40 26.29 29.02
N GLU A 102 -9.36 27.35 29.80
CA GLU A 102 -10.39 28.32 30.13
C GLU A 102 -11.40 27.78 31.16
N ALA A 103 -12.40 26.99 30.83
CA ALA A 103 -13.41 26.57 31.84
C ALA A 103 -13.91 25.13 31.61
N GLY A 104 -13.55 24.27 32.52
CA GLY A 104 -13.80 22.84 32.47
C GLY A 104 -12.63 22.08 33.09
N ASP A 105 -12.66 20.78 33.08
CA ASP A 105 -11.56 19.97 33.59
C ASP A 105 -10.65 19.61 32.41
N ASP A 106 -9.55 20.33 32.23
CA ASP A 106 -8.78 20.34 30.98
C ASP A 106 -7.41 19.63 31.09
N VAL A 107 -6.91 19.13 29.94
CA VAL A 107 -5.58 18.52 29.83
C VAL A 107 -4.71 19.34 28.88
N LEU A 108 -3.58 19.84 29.34
CA LEU A 108 -2.68 20.72 28.63
C LEU A 108 -1.27 20.14 28.58
N LEU A 109 -0.75 19.86 27.38
CA LEU A 109 0.56 19.30 27.17
C LEU A 109 1.43 20.23 26.27
N GLY A 110 2.56 20.72 26.79
CA GLY A 110 3.39 21.74 26.16
C GLY A 110 4.50 21.23 25.22
N ALA A 111 4.80 19.92 25.24
CA ALA A 111 5.81 19.27 24.41
C ALA A 111 7.23 19.83 24.56
N LEU A 112 7.92 20.17 23.46
CA LEU A 112 9.27 20.74 23.49
C LEU A 112 9.22 22.25 23.33
N GLY A 113 9.86 23.00 24.24
CA GLY A 113 9.88 24.44 23.99
C GLY A 113 9.99 25.28 25.26
N ARG A 114 9.31 26.41 25.29
CA ARG A 114 9.14 27.27 26.46
C ARG A 114 7.71 27.74 26.50
N ASP A 115 6.89 26.89 26.99
CA ASP A 115 5.47 27.01 26.83
C ASP A 115 4.80 27.71 27.98
N THR A 116 3.58 28.17 27.78
CA THR A 116 2.75 28.77 28.80
C THR A 116 1.42 28.06 28.80
N LEU A 117 1.14 27.34 29.86
CA LEU A 117 -0.07 26.56 30.07
C LEU A 117 -0.90 27.21 31.18
N ASP A 118 -2.19 27.41 30.95
CA ASP A 118 -3.14 28.08 31.85
C ASP A 118 -4.44 27.25 31.84
N GLY A 119 -4.62 26.38 32.85
CA GLY A 119 -5.79 25.51 32.95
C GLY A 119 -7.09 26.33 32.98
N GLY A 120 -7.29 27.11 33.99
CA GLY A 120 -8.44 28.02 34.05
C GLY A 120 -9.38 27.79 35.23
N ASP A 121 -10.64 27.48 34.98
CA ASP A 121 -11.62 27.11 36.02
C ASP A 121 -11.92 25.60 35.88
N GLY A 122 -11.51 24.75 36.78
CA GLY A 122 -11.75 23.31 36.74
C GLY A 122 -10.69 22.49 37.46
N LEU A 123 -10.73 21.16 37.22
CA LEU A 123 -9.71 20.23 37.74
C LEU A 123 -8.71 19.90 36.62
N ASP A 124 -7.72 20.74 36.44
CA ASP A 124 -6.86 20.70 35.28
C ASP A 124 -5.60 19.85 35.47
N VAL A 125 -5.13 19.25 34.36
CA VAL A 125 -3.88 18.51 34.32
C VAL A 125 -2.93 19.20 33.36
N LEU A 126 -1.78 19.64 33.86
CA LEU A 126 -0.82 20.42 33.09
C LEU A 126 0.55 19.74 33.07
N SER A 127 1.10 19.51 31.88
CA SER A 127 2.49 19.08 31.68
C SER A 127 3.20 20.04 30.75
N GLY A 128 4.29 20.63 31.19
CA GLY A 128 5.11 21.53 30.36
C GLY A 128 6.01 20.81 29.37
N GLY A 129 6.29 19.51 29.59
CA GLY A 129 7.20 18.75 28.73
C GLY A 129 8.65 19.19 28.86
N GLY A 130 9.33 19.38 27.76
CA GLY A 130 10.75 19.69 27.73
C GLY A 130 11.09 21.16 27.54
N GLY A 131 11.52 21.86 28.58
CA GLY A 131 11.85 23.25 28.41
C GLY A 131 11.99 24.05 29.73
N ALA A 132 11.56 25.29 29.69
CA ALA A 132 11.43 26.12 30.90
C ALA A 132 10.07 26.82 30.80
N ASP A 133 9.07 26.18 31.33
CA ASP A 133 7.67 26.44 31.06
C ASP A 133 6.99 27.25 32.16
N TRP A 134 5.88 27.82 31.86
CA TRP A 134 5.02 28.55 32.81
C TRP A 134 3.67 27.80 32.88
N LEU A 135 3.38 27.25 34.04
CA LEU A 135 2.17 26.50 34.29
C LEU A 135 1.32 27.22 35.33
N PHE A 136 0.09 27.49 34.99
CA PHE A 136 -0.93 28.08 35.85
C PHE A 136 -2.13 27.13 35.92
N GLY A 137 -2.44 26.59 37.07
CA GLY A 137 -3.63 25.74 37.27
C GLY A 137 -4.89 26.52 37.09
N GLY A 138 -5.04 27.62 37.88
CA GLY A 138 -6.21 28.45 37.83
C GLY A 138 -7.03 28.39 39.14
N ASN A 139 -8.33 28.20 39.00
CA ASN A 139 -9.21 27.97 40.15
C ASN A 139 -9.50 26.47 40.26
N ASP A 140 -9.80 26.00 41.47
CA ASP A 140 -10.09 24.61 41.86
C ASP A 140 -8.82 23.77 42.06
N ALA A 141 -8.84 22.45 41.94
CA ALA A 141 -7.75 21.58 42.38
C ALA A 141 -6.98 20.96 41.22
N ASP A 142 -5.86 21.56 40.85
CA ASP A 142 -5.13 21.21 39.67
C ASP A 142 -3.99 20.23 39.90
N THR A 143 -3.63 19.47 38.84
CA THR A 143 -2.53 18.54 38.82
C THR A 143 -1.43 19.02 37.87
N PHE A 144 -0.27 19.28 38.40
CA PHE A 144 0.90 19.63 37.63
C PHE A 144 1.75 18.38 37.45
N LEU A 145 1.85 17.86 36.22
CA LEU A 145 2.68 16.73 35.88
C LEU A 145 4.10 17.21 35.59
N VAL A 146 5.06 16.66 36.27
CA VAL A 146 6.48 16.82 35.93
C VAL A 146 6.95 15.54 35.27
N ASP A 147 6.94 15.54 33.94
CA ASP A 147 7.35 14.41 33.15
C ASP A 147 8.88 14.35 33.01
N PHE A 148 9.43 13.15 33.21
CA PHE A 148 10.85 12.84 33.01
C PHE A 148 11.05 11.96 31.77
N SER A 149 10.34 12.31 30.68
CA SER A 149 10.39 11.51 29.45
C SER A 149 11.79 11.20 28.94
N ALA A 150 11.88 10.13 28.19
CA ALA A 150 12.97 9.38 27.56
C ALA A 150 14.28 10.08 27.16
N ASN A 151 14.38 11.38 27.20
CA ASN A 151 15.61 12.07 26.84
C ASN A 151 16.15 12.89 28.02
N PRO A 152 17.17 12.41 28.74
CA PRO A 152 17.79 13.14 29.85
C PRO A 152 18.38 14.51 29.44
N ALA A 153 18.45 14.81 28.14
CA ALA A 153 18.83 16.13 27.67
C ALA A 153 17.68 17.13 27.65
N LEU A 154 16.44 16.68 27.83
CA LEU A 154 15.21 17.48 27.80
C LEU A 154 14.62 17.73 29.20
N VAL A 155 15.12 17.05 30.21
CA VAL A 155 14.70 17.31 31.59
C VAL A 155 14.98 18.76 31.96
N SER A 156 14.04 19.40 32.62
CA SER A 156 14.21 20.76 33.18
C SER A 156 15.50 20.82 33.96
N SER A 157 16.51 21.46 33.40
CA SER A 157 17.79 21.67 34.06
C SER A 157 17.75 22.99 34.83
N PHE A 158 18.75 23.24 35.64
CA PHE A 158 18.87 24.52 36.35
C PHE A 158 18.75 25.76 35.42
N LEU A 159 19.07 25.59 34.10
CA LEU A 159 18.98 26.67 33.11
C LEU A 159 17.61 26.73 32.41
N ALA A 160 16.79 25.69 32.54
CA ALA A 160 15.50 25.53 31.89
C ALA A 160 14.45 24.98 32.90
N ALA A 161 14.32 25.67 34.01
CA ALA A 161 13.38 25.27 35.06
C ALA A 161 11.96 25.79 34.77
N ASP A 162 10.97 24.94 34.94
CA ASP A 162 9.57 25.32 34.86
C ASP A 162 9.14 26.26 35.99
N THR A 163 8.07 27.02 35.75
CA THR A 163 7.55 27.98 36.74
C THR A 163 6.06 27.66 36.95
N LEU A 164 5.71 27.18 38.13
CA LEU A 164 4.32 27.11 38.56
C LEU A 164 3.84 28.47 39.02
N GLY A 165 2.84 29.04 38.32
CA GLY A 165 2.48 30.43 38.45
C GLY A 165 1.60 30.75 39.66
N ASP A 166 0.66 29.87 39.97
CA ASP A 166 -0.41 30.09 40.96
C ASP A 166 -0.68 28.95 41.92
N PHE A 167 0.17 27.96 41.93
CA PHE A 167 0.01 26.76 42.77
C PHE A 167 -0.57 27.05 44.18
N SER A 168 -1.73 26.50 44.50
CA SER A 168 -2.48 26.82 45.73
C SER A 168 -3.02 25.56 46.42
N ARG A 169 -2.39 25.17 47.49
CA ARG A 169 -2.92 24.08 48.32
C ARG A 169 -4.34 24.32 48.89
N ALA A 170 -4.72 25.59 49.00
CA ALA A 170 -6.04 25.90 49.54
C ALA A 170 -7.15 25.54 48.55
N GLU A 171 -6.84 25.45 47.30
CA GLU A 171 -7.69 24.99 46.22
C GLU A 171 -7.58 23.49 45.98
N GLY A 172 -6.48 22.87 46.34
CA GLY A 172 -6.26 21.43 46.29
C GLY A 172 -5.15 20.97 45.36
N ASP A 173 -4.47 21.91 44.73
CA ASP A 173 -3.44 21.61 43.70
C ASP A 173 -2.37 20.62 44.16
N THR A 174 -1.96 19.77 43.25
CA THR A 174 -0.96 18.73 43.43
C THR A 174 0.18 18.88 42.46
N ILE A 175 1.32 18.32 42.80
CA ILE A 175 2.44 18.10 41.85
C ILE A 175 2.66 16.61 41.77
N SER A 176 2.42 16.06 40.57
CA SER A 176 2.66 14.66 40.27
C SER A 176 3.98 14.51 39.51
N PHE A 177 4.71 13.46 39.74
CA PHE A 177 5.98 13.19 39.08
C PHE A 177 5.82 11.92 38.23
N GLY A 178 5.75 12.08 36.92
CA GLY A 178 5.76 11.00 35.95
C GLY A 178 7.21 10.61 35.60
N LEU A 179 7.46 9.34 35.43
CA LEU A 179 8.75 8.81 34.98
C LEU A 179 8.53 7.92 33.77
N SER A 180 8.67 8.44 32.58
CA SER A 180 8.88 7.58 31.44
C SER A 180 10.35 7.13 31.39
N ASN A 181 10.57 5.82 31.28
CA ASN A 181 11.89 5.18 31.11
C ASN A 181 12.86 5.12 32.27
N GLY A 182 12.46 4.82 33.49
CA GLY A 182 13.31 4.15 34.46
C GLY A 182 14.75 4.68 34.72
N VAL A 183 15.05 5.97 34.46
CA VAL A 183 16.38 6.54 34.54
C VAL A 183 16.44 7.76 35.46
N LEU A 184 15.83 7.67 36.59
CA LEU A 184 16.37 8.38 37.75
C LEU A 184 17.12 7.37 38.64
N GLN A 185 18.16 6.76 38.09
CA GLN A 185 19.11 6.05 38.96
C GLN A 185 20.05 7.07 39.54
N GLY A 186 19.81 7.49 40.77
CA GLY A 186 20.85 8.05 41.62
C GLY A 186 21.99 7.02 41.74
N ALA A 187 23.18 7.48 41.96
CA ALA A 187 24.37 6.59 42.08
C ALA A 187 24.22 5.43 43.12
N TYR A 188 23.08 5.35 43.80
CA TYR A 188 22.83 4.42 44.92
C TYR A 188 21.46 3.74 44.93
N GLY A 189 20.69 3.81 43.83
CA GLY A 189 19.34 3.21 43.74
C GLY A 189 18.21 4.18 44.04
N PRO A 190 16.97 3.71 43.87
CA PRO A 190 15.77 4.50 43.99
C PRO A 190 15.50 4.99 45.41
N ALA A 191 14.90 6.18 45.54
CA ALA A 191 14.80 6.81 46.87
C ALA A 191 13.49 7.62 47.01
N PRO A 192 12.72 7.46 48.07
CA PRO A 192 11.58 8.30 48.38
C PRO A 192 11.97 9.76 48.55
N LEU A 193 11.12 10.67 48.11
CA LEU A 193 11.33 12.10 48.21
C LEU A 193 11.17 12.57 49.66
N ILE A 194 12.18 13.16 50.25
CA ILE A 194 12.13 13.69 51.60
C ILE A 194 12.14 15.21 51.60
N TRP A 195 11.08 15.83 52.15
CA TRP A 195 11.05 17.26 52.34
C TRP A 195 12.05 17.72 53.42
N ARG A 196 13.04 18.55 53.03
CA ARG A 196 14.10 19.07 53.92
C ARG A 196 13.81 20.48 54.47
N GLY A 197 12.78 21.15 53.93
CA GLY A 197 12.38 22.45 54.46
C GLY A 197 12.71 23.60 53.53
N VAL A 198 12.64 24.82 54.13
CA VAL A 198 12.88 26.07 53.38
C VAL A 198 14.36 26.44 53.47
N LEU A 199 15.06 26.52 52.36
CA LEU A 199 16.42 26.99 52.33
C LEU A 199 16.46 28.54 52.22
N GLN A 200 16.95 29.18 53.26
CA GLN A 200 17.10 30.63 53.26
C GLN A 200 18.26 31.07 52.37
N ASN A 201 17.97 31.41 51.13
CA ASN A 201 18.95 31.95 50.18
C ASN A 201 18.37 33.21 49.53
N ASN A 202 18.94 34.34 49.81
CA ASN A 202 18.49 35.65 49.30
C ASN A 202 18.90 35.91 47.84
N SER A 203 19.58 34.99 47.19
CA SER A 203 20.13 35.17 45.86
C SER A 203 19.40 34.31 44.80
N GLY A 204 18.42 33.53 45.17
CA GLY A 204 17.79 32.51 44.32
C GLY A 204 18.69 31.29 44.16
N PRO A 205 18.32 30.33 43.30
CA PRO A 205 19.11 29.11 43.10
C PRO A 205 20.44 29.43 42.41
N VAL A 206 21.52 28.85 42.86
CA VAL A 206 22.86 28.98 42.30
C VAL A 206 23.51 27.61 42.22
N LEU A 207 24.04 27.25 41.05
CA LEU A 207 24.77 25.99 40.88
C LEU A 207 25.90 25.84 41.89
N GLY A 208 26.02 24.68 42.48
CA GLY A 208 26.99 24.41 43.55
C GLY A 208 26.50 24.86 44.95
N LEU A 209 25.21 25.23 45.11
CA LEU A 209 24.64 25.50 46.42
C LEU A 209 24.56 24.23 47.23
N ALA A 210 25.23 24.19 48.39
CA ALA A 210 25.11 23.05 49.30
C ALA A 210 23.73 23.01 49.93
N LEU A 211 23.07 21.87 49.88
CA LEU A 211 21.73 21.62 50.37
C LEU A 211 21.84 21.14 51.85
N PRO A 212 21.40 21.95 52.87
CA PRO A 212 21.62 21.63 54.25
C PRO A 212 20.68 20.50 54.73
N GLY A 213 21.25 19.63 55.57
CA GLY A 213 20.49 18.54 56.18
C GLY A 213 20.35 17.29 55.31
N ALA A 214 21.03 17.27 54.18
CA ALA A 214 21.17 16.13 53.33
C ALA A 214 21.98 15.01 54.03
N GLU A 215 21.59 13.76 53.83
CA GLU A 215 22.28 12.60 54.35
C GLU A 215 22.72 11.70 53.18
N LEU A 216 24.04 11.71 52.94
CA LEU A 216 24.66 10.98 51.83
C LEU A 216 24.33 9.48 51.85
N GLY A 217 23.84 8.94 50.78
CA GLY A 217 23.76 7.49 50.55
C GLY A 217 22.62 6.77 51.24
N LEU A 218 21.56 7.46 51.65
CA LEU A 218 20.39 6.82 52.28
C LEU A 218 19.30 6.36 51.28
N GLY A 219 19.52 6.55 50.00
CA GLY A 219 18.54 6.11 49.01
C GLY A 219 17.26 6.97 48.99
N TYR A 220 17.28 8.25 49.24
CA TYR A 220 16.13 9.16 49.24
C TYR A 220 16.38 10.39 48.39
N LEU A 221 15.42 10.79 47.55
CA LEU A 221 15.42 12.09 46.91
C LEU A 221 15.13 13.18 47.94
N GLN A 222 15.79 14.30 47.85
CA GLN A 222 15.67 15.36 48.82
C GLN A 222 15.14 16.65 48.18
N ALA A 223 14.15 17.27 48.77
CA ALA A 223 13.53 18.45 48.22
C ALA A 223 13.63 19.67 49.15
N TRP A 224 13.89 20.83 48.61
CA TRP A 224 13.96 22.11 49.33
C TRP A 224 13.17 23.19 48.60
N TYR A 225 12.51 24.05 49.36
CA TYR A 225 12.02 25.32 48.83
C TYR A 225 13.08 26.40 48.98
N ILE A 226 13.42 27.07 47.91
CA ILE A 226 14.38 28.18 47.85
C ILE A 226 13.55 29.45 47.56
N PRO A 227 13.34 30.37 48.54
CA PRO A 227 12.61 31.59 48.29
C PRO A 227 13.24 32.42 47.17
N ALA A 228 12.43 33.14 46.39
CA ALA A 228 12.93 34.07 45.38
C ALA A 228 13.80 35.12 45.99
N ALA A 229 14.83 35.57 45.29
CA ALA A 229 15.68 36.67 45.71
C ALA A 229 14.84 37.97 45.84
N SER A 230 15.22 38.83 46.77
CA SER A 230 14.55 40.13 46.93
C SER A 230 14.61 41.04 45.69
N THR A 231 15.39 40.68 44.70
CA THR A 231 15.56 41.38 43.44
C THR A 231 14.73 40.76 42.31
N ASP A 232 14.08 39.62 42.55
CA ASP A 232 13.24 38.97 41.55
C ASP A 232 11.98 39.80 41.28
N THR A 233 11.62 39.91 40.05
CA THR A 233 10.44 40.66 39.63
C THR A 233 9.16 39.87 39.79
N VAL A 234 9.26 38.55 39.89
CA VAL A 234 8.17 37.60 40.12
C VAL A 234 8.24 37.12 41.56
N PRO A 235 7.14 37.22 42.36
CA PRO A 235 7.11 36.67 43.72
C PRO A 235 7.16 35.13 43.69
N GLY A 236 7.52 34.51 44.79
CA GLY A 236 7.56 33.06 44.92
C GLY A 236 8.94 32.52 45.30
N GLY A 237 9.30 31.40 44.78
CA GLY A 237 10.58 30.71 45.09
C GLY A 237 10.88 29.60 44.10
N TRP A 238 11.73 28.69 44.51
CA TRP A 238 12.14 27.55 43.72
C TRP A 238 11.97 26.27 44.54
N LEU A 239 11.41 25.23 43.93
CA LEU A 239 11.53 23.89 44.41
C LEU A 239 12.79 23.29 43.81
N ALA A 240 13.69 22.80 44.62
CA ALA A 240 14.91 22.09 44.20
C ALA A 240 14.87 20.68 44.71
N ILE A 241 15.09 19.73 43.83
CA ILE A 241 15.15 18.29 44.16
C ILE A 241 16.53 17.80 43.73
N ASP A 242 17.25 17.20 44.64
CA ASP A 242 18.60 16.63 44.45
C ASP A 242 18.46 15.23 43.84
N LEU A 243 18.61 15.14 42.52
CA LEU A 243 18.43 13.90 41.76
C LEU A 243 19.65 13.00 41.79
N ASP A 244 20.84 13.55 41.89
CA ASP A 244 22.09 12.78 41.91
C ASP A 244 22.61 12.51 43.34
N GLN A 245 21.85 12.96 44.34
CA GLN A 245 22.09 12.74 45.76
C GLN A 245 23.52 13.15 46.23
N ASP A 246 24.08 14.19 45.63
CA ASP A 246 25.41 14.70 45.97
C ASP A 246 25.39 15.84 46.99
N ASP A 247 24.21 16.22 47.45
CA ASP A 247 23.95 17.35 48.39
C ASP A 247 24.32 18.74 47.86
N VAL A 248 24.44 18.87 46.56
CA VAL A 248 24.80 20.14 45.88
C VAL A 248 23.90 20.38 44.71
N LEU A 249 23.20 21.50 44.69
CA LEU A 249 22.37 21.86 43.52
C LEU A 249 23.23 21.96 42.26
N SER A 250 23.02 21.10 41.34
CA SER A 250 23.80 20.89 40.11
C SER A 250 22.94 21.01 38.86
N THR A 251 23.49 20.73 37.71
CA THR A 251 22.75 20.68 36.42
C THR A 251 22.00 19.36 36.21
N THR A 252 22.20 18.43 37.12
CA THR A 252 21.51 17.14 37.11
C THR A 252 20.30 17.10 38.03
N ASP A 253 20.03 18.17 38.77
CA ASP A 253 18.92 18.29 39.70
C ASP A 253 17.73 18.98 39.11
N LEU A 254 16.55 18.64 39.56
CA LEU A 254 15.31 19.28 39.17
C LEU A 254 15.14 20.61 39.89
N LEU A 255 14.74 21.62 39.14
CA LEU A 255 14.47 22.95 39.66
C LEU A 255 13.18 23.52 39.06
N ILE A 256 12.17 23.71 39.86
CA ILE A 256 10.86 24.25 39.47
C ILE A 256 10.68 25.66 40.06
N ARG A 257 10.21 26.61 39.26
CA ARG A 257 9.89 27.95 39.70
C ARG A 257 8.45 28.01 40.23
N LEU A 258 8.25 28.37 41.49
CA LEU A 258 6.94 28.56 42.11
C LEU A 258 6.65 30.04 42.27
N VAL A 259 5.47 30.48 41.87
CA VAL A 259 5.00 31.87 42.02
C VAL A 259 4.10 32.03 43.29
N THR A 260 4.39 31.28 44.29
CA THR A 260 3.69 31.36 45.59
C THR A 260 4.58 32.04 46.63
N THR A 261 3.95 32.73 47.58
CA THR A 261 4.68 33.46 48.66
C THR A 261 5.17 32.55 49.78
N SER A 262 4.68 31.33 49.89
CA SER A 262 5.10 30.35 50.87
C SER A 262 4.89 28.91 50.38
N PHE A 263 5.91 28.12 50.58
CA PHE A 263 5.88 26.70 50.25
C PHE A 263 6.29 25.89 51.49
N THR A 264 5.55 24.88 51.84
CA THR A 264 5.80 24.05 53.00
C THR A 264 5.64 22.57 52.68
N GLN A 265 6.12 21.70 53.56
CA GLN A 265 5.95 20.24 53.41
C GLN A 265 4.53 19.80 53.04
N GLY A 266 3.52 20.57 53.45
CA GLY A 266 2.14 20.26 53.18
C GLY A 266 1.68 20.57 51.78
N ASN A 267 2.44 21.23 50.94
CA ASN A 267 2.19 21.39 49.50
C ASN A 267 2.74 20.23 48.63
N PHE A 268 3.47 19.36 49.24
CA PHE A 268 3.83 18.10 48.63
C PHE A 268 2.96 16.99 49.14
N TYR A 269 2.41 16.23 48.30
CA TYR A 269 2.05 14.84 48.57
C TYR A 269 3.31 13.95 48.45
N ALA A 270 4.40 14.41 49.02
CA ALA A 270 5.60 13.65 49.15
C ALA A 270 5.59 13.00 50.52
N TRP A 271 5.77 11.74 50.52
CA TRP A 271 6.11 10.81 51.56
C TRP A 271 6.52 11.51 52.86
N ALA A 272 5.59 11.79 53.71
CA ALA A 272 5.90 12.33 55.00
C ALA A 272 6.30 11.20 55.93
N ALA A 273 7.38 11.41 56.69
CA ALA A 273 7.67 10.56 57.82
C ALA A 273 6.45 10.38 58.71
N PRO A 274 6.29 9.21 59.37
CA PRO A 274 5.09 8.88 60.15
C PRO A 274 4.83 9.92 61.23
N GLY A 275 3.66 10.58 61.20
CA GLY A 275 3.25 11.38 62.31
C GLY A 275 2.32 12.59 62.06
N SER A 276 1.93 12.94 60.81
CA SER A 276 1.08 14.10 60.58
C SER A 276 -0.04 13.97 59.56
N PHE A 277 -0.27 12.81 58.96
CA PHE A 277 -1.39 12.54 58.04
C PHE A 277 -2.11 11.25 58.40
N ALA A 278 -3.41 11.21 58.30
CA ALA A 278 -4.22 10.02 58.49
C ALA A 278 -4.10 9.09 57.27
N GLY A 279 -2.95 8.43 57.08
CA GLY A 279 -2.74 7.38 56.14
C GLY A 279 -2.43 6.06 56.83
N MET A 280 -2.87 4.95 56.26
CA MET A 280 -2.43 3.61 56.69
C MET A 280 -1.29 3.15 55.79
N ALA A 281 -0.25 2.59 56.34
CA ALA A 281 0.79 1.94 55.63
C ALA A 281 0.82 0.46 56.00
N GLY A 282 0.98 -0.39 54.99
CA GLY A 282 1.20 -1.83 55.16
C GLY A 282 2.59 -2.17 55.62
N THR A 283 3.02 -3.34 55.31
CA THR A 283 4.33 -3.90 55.65
C THR A 283 5.13 -4.20 54.38
N ALA A 284 6.20 -4.95 54.44
CA ALA A 284 6.91 -5.47 53.29
C ALA A 284 6.41 -6.91 52.93
N GLY A 285 5.14 -7.18 53.10
CA GLY A 285 4.49 -8.45 52.75
C GLY A 285 3.01 -8.26 52.52
N GLU A 286 2.35 -9.23 51.94
CA GLU A 286 0.90 -9.16 51.54
C GLU A 286 0.04 -8.53 52.63
N ASP A 287 -0.58 -7.40 52.33
CA ASP A 287 -1.50 -6.65 53.22
C ASP A 287 -2.90 -6.44 52.60
N ALA A 288 -3.89 -6.25 53.42
CA ALA A 288 -5.24 -5.85 52.98
C ALA A 288 -5.63 -4.59 53.78
N LEU A 289 -5.61 -3.47 53.11
CA LEU A 289 -5.87 -2.17 53.67
C LEU A 289 -7.21 -1.64 53.15
N SER A 290 -8.01 -1.01 54.00
CA SER A 290 -9.27 -0.39 53.60
C SER A 290 -9.36 1.03 54.12
N ALA A 291 -9.87 1.93 53.30
CA ALA A 291 -10.16 3.28 53.66
C ALA A 291 -11.12 3.30 54.86
N ILE A 292 -10.91 4.24 55.79
CA ILE A 292 -11.71 4.36 57.02
C ILE A 292 -12.42 5.71 57.14
N ALA A 293 -12.19 6.62 56.22
CA ALA A 293 -12.81 7.95 56.19
C ALA A 293 -12.62 8.56 54.79
N SER A 294 -13.38 9.60 54.51
CA SER A 294 -13.22 10.38 53.26
C SER A 294 -11.80 10.95 53.12
N GLY A 295 -11.20 10.78 51.92
CA GLY A 295 -9.86 11.25 51.63
C GLY A 295 -8.76 10.43 52.31
N SER A 296 -8.84 9.10 52.23
CA SER A 296 -7.88 8.20 52.83
C SER A 296 -6.59 8.09 52.00
N ARG A 297 -5.50 7.76 52.68
CA ARG A 297 -4.22 7.43 51.99
C ARG A 297 -3.76 6.06 52.45
N LEU A 298 -3.55 5.19 51.48
CA LEU A 298 -3.11 3.82 51.72
C LEU A 298 -1.79 3.58 51.01
N PHE A 299 -0.88 2.89 51.69
CA PHE A 299 0.42 2.52 51.16
C PHE A 299 0.64 1.03 51.40
N GLY A 300 0.71 0.24 50.40
CA GLY A 300 1.03 -1.19 50.48
C GLY A 300 2.48 -1.43 50.90
N LEU A 301 3.42 -0.80 50.23
CA LEU A 301 4.88 -0.82 50.34
C LEU A 301 5.50 -1.98 49.57
N GLY A 302 5.25 -3.20 49.94
CA GLY A 302 5.81 -4.36 49.24
C GLY A 302 5.14 -5.64 49.64
N GLY A 303 5.09 -6.59 48.71
CA GLY A 303 4.23 -7.74 48.77
C GLY A 303 2.96 -7.51 48.00
N ALA A 304 2.28 -8.52 47.55
CA ALA A 304 1.03 -8.38 46.78
C ALA A 304 -0.10 -7.91 47.69
N ASP A 305 -0.42 -6.65 47.61
CA ASP A 305 -1.33 -5.95 48.51
C ASP A 305 -2.75 -5.76 47.94
N GLN A 306 -3.71 -5.56 48.81
CA GLN A 306 -5.06 -5.17 48.45
C GLN A 306 -5.45 -3.85 49.11
N LEU A 307 -5.69 -2.80 48.31
CA LEU A 307 -6.06 -1.49 48.82
C LEU A 307 -7.49 -1.17 48.39
N LEU A 308 -8.35 -0.85 49.33
CA LEU A 308 -9.78 -0.61 49.10
C LEU A 308 -10.18 0.78 49.56
N GLY A 309 -10.74 1.57 48.65
CA GLY A 309 -11.30 2.90 48.89
C GLY A 309 -12.73 2.89 49.45
N GLU A 310 -13.35 4.03 49.43
CA GLU A 310 -14.74 4.27 49.81
C GLU A 310 -15.43 5.15 48.76
N ALA A 311 -16.19 6.11 49.12
CA ALA A 311 -16.97 6.96 48.20
C ALA A 311 -16.49 8.43 48.21
N ALA A 312 -15.24 8.66 48.41
CA ALA A 312 -14.63 9.98 48.43
C ALA A 312 -13.23 9.92 47.83
N ALA A 313 -12.73 11.01 47.33
CA ALA A 313 -11.43 11.11 46.73
C ALA A 313 -10.31 10.52 47.63
N ASP A 314 -9.69 9.45 47.18
CA ASP A 314 -8.69 8.70 47.91
C ASP A 314 -7.32 8.71 47.16
N TRP A 315 -6.25 8.45 47.90
CA TRP A 315 -4.89 8.39 47.35
C TRP A 315 -4.20 7.10 47.80
N PHE A 316 -3.85 6.23 46.85
CA PHE A 316 -3.30 4.92 47.11
C PHE A 316 -2.01 4.66 46.34
N SER A 317 -1.12 3.89 46.95
CA SER A 317 0.11 3.37 46.30
C SER A 317 0.29 1.93 46.74
N GLY A 318 0.37 1.00 45.78
CA GLY A 318 0.65 -0.40 46.03
C GLY A 318 2.07 -0.60 46.50
N GLY A 319 3.02 -0.26 45.67
CA GLY A 319 4.43 -0.29 46.00
C GLY A 319 5.22 -1.30 45.18
N ALA A 320 5.72 -2.37 45.77
CA ALA A 320 6.45 -3.38 45.03
C ALA A 320 5.75 -4.73 45.09
N ASP A 321 5.88 -5.54 44.05
CA ASP A 321 5.13 -6.75 43.76
C ASP A 321 3.70 -6.46 43.26
N SER A 322 2.94 -7.45 42.83
CA SER A 322 1.65 -7.29 42.11
C SER A 322 0.51 -6.94 43.06
N ASP A 323 -0.03 -5.76 42.92
CA ASP A 323 -1.04 -5.18 43.81
C ASP A 323 -2.46 -5.16 43.19
N SER A 324 -3.47 -4.97 44.03
CA SER A 324 -4.85 -4.79 43.64
C SER A 324 -5.43 -3.57 44.35
N ILE A 325 -5.76 -2.52 43.58
CA ILE A 325 -6.13 -1.22 44.12
C ILE A 325 -7.49 -0.81 43.55
N PHE A 326 -8.45 -0.49 44.46
CA PHE A 326 -9.83 -0.17 44.11
C PHE A 326 -10.24 1.14 44.76
N GLY A 327 -10.47 2.19 43.96
CA GLY A 327 -10.95 3.52 44.43
C GLY A 327 -12.42 3.51 44.80
N PHE A 328 -13.29 2.88 44.01
CA PHE A 328 -14.75 2.80 44.08
C PHE A 328 -15.50 4.09 43.76
N GLY A 329 -15.27 5.17 44.38
CA GLY A 329 -15.96 6.40 44.03
C GLY A 329 -15.39 7.62 44.70
N GLY A 330 -15.37 8.69 43.98
CA GLY A 330 -14.59 9.88 44.32
C GLY A 330 -13.70 10.21 43.11
N SER A 331 -12.91 11.21 43.20
CA SER A 331 -11.84 11.43 42.24
C SER A 331 -10.55 10.91 42.87
N ASP A 332 -10.14 9.72 42.47
CA ASP A 332 -9.11 8.96 43.15
C ASP A 332 -7.76 9.07 42.43
N GLN A 333 -6.68 8.96 43.18
CA GLN A 333 -5.35 8.86 42.62
C GLN A 333 -4.72 7.51 43.04
N LEU A 334 -4.44 6.65 42.08
CA LEU A 334 -4.00 5.28 42.31
C LEU A 334 -2.66 5.04 41.62
N TRP A 335 -1.70 4.52 42.33
CA TRP A 335 -0.40 4.08 41.81
C TRP A 335 -0.21 2.60 42.11
N GLY A 336 0.05 1.82 41.08
CA GLY A 336 0.44 0.42 41.21
C GLY A 336 1.80 0.30 41.88
N GLY A 337 2.79 0.68 41.17
CA GLY A 337 4.17 0.64 41.63
C GLY A 337 5.00 -0.30 40.76
N ALA A 338 5.76 -1.18 41.32
CA ALA A 338 6.55 -2.14 40.57
C ALA A 338 5.91 -3.53 40.62
N GLY A 339 5.48 -4.06 39.50
CA GLY A 339 4.88 -5.38 39.40
C GLY A 339 3.79 -5.47 38.37
N ASP A 340 3.02 -6.56 38.40
CA ASP A 340 1.83 -6.69 37.57
C ASP A 340 0.62 -6.24 38.37
N ASP A 341 0.13 -5.02 38.17
CA ASP A 341 -0.84 -4.39 39.04
C ASP A 341 -2.26 -4.35 38.44
N TRP A 342 -3.25 -4.33 39.33
CA TRP A 342 -4.63 -4.10 38.94
C TRP A 342 -5.18 -2.89 39.68
N LEU A 343 -5.48 -1.83 38.91
CA LEU A 343 -6.06 -0.59 39.37
C LEU A 343 -7.47 -0.40 38.84
N MET A 344 -8.40 -0.03 39.71
CA MET A 344 -9.76 0.28 39.33
C MET A 344 -10.21 1.61 39.99
N GLY A 345 -10.45 2.64 39.20
CA GLY A 345 -10.93 3.95 39.67
C GLY A 345 -12.32 3.88 40.23
N GLY A 346 -13.30 3.60 39.40
CA GLY A 346 -14.68 3.40 39.86
C GLY A 346 -15.65 4.46 39.33
N ASN A 347 -16.24 5.26 40.20
CA ASN A 347 -17.06 6.39 39.79
C ASN A 347 -16.38 7.69 40.20
N GLY A 348 -16.06 8.52 39.24
CA GLY A 348 -15.38 9.78 39.57
C GLY A 348 -14.53 10.23 38.38
N HIS A 349 -13.66 11.13 38.65
CA HIS A 349 -12.62 11.49 37.73
C HIS A 349 -11.30 11.01 38.33
N ASP A 350 -10.81 9.89 37.85
CA ASP A 350 -9.78 9.14 38.53
C ASP A 350 -8.44 9.24 37.75
N ALA A 351 -7.33 9.20 38.47
CA ALA A 351 -6.01 9.17 37.88
C ALA A 351 -5.27 7.88 38.31
N LEU A 352 -5.03 7.01 37.33
CA LEU A 352 -4.45 5.70 37.53
C LEU A 352 -3.07 5.65 36.86
N TYR A 353 -2.09 5.26 37.62
CA TYR A 353 -0.69 5.12 37.17
C TYR A 353 -0.23 3.69 37.47
N ALA A 354 0.20 2.97 36.45
CA ALA A 354 0.82 1.66 36.64
C ALA A 354 2.08 1.78 37.49
N ASP A 355 2.96 2.68 37.07
CA ASP A 355 4.20 2.97 37.82
C ASP A 355 3.89 3.66 39.18
N GLY A 356 4.78 3.48 40.08
CA GLY A 356 4.70 4.14 41.38
C GLY A 356 5.18 5.59 41.36
N PRO A 357 4.83 6.36 42.39
CA PRO A 357 5.25 7.75 42.53
C PRO A 357 6.75 7.88 42.84
N THR A 358 7.49 6.83 42.92
CA THR A 358 8.93 6.80 43.19
C THR A 358 9.70 5.92 42.22
N LEU A 359 11.00 6.10 42.12
CA LEU A 359 11.88 5.37 41.24
C LEU A 359 12.09 3.87 41.57
N ASP A 360 11.79 3.47 42.80
CA ASP A 360 11.81 2.07 43.25
C ASP A 360 10.55 1.31 42.79
N ASP A 361 9.54 2.07 42.38
CA ASP A 361 8.21 1.56 42.07
C ASP A 361 7.94 1.61 40.54
N SER A 362 8.97 1.70 39.70
CA SER A 362 8.86 1.66 38.26
C SER A 362 8.81 0.22 37.77
N ASP A 363 7.97 -0.03 36.85
CA ASP A 363 7.81 -1.33 36.23
C ASP A 363 9.04 -1.79 35.43
N ALA A 364 9.21 -3.11 35.40
CA ALA A 364 10.11 -3.74 34.47
C ALA A 364 9.49 -3.74 33.06
N ALA A 365 10.28 -3.74 32.03
CA ALA A 365 9.81 -3.81 30.65
C ALA A 365 9.00 -5.08 30.28
N ASP A 366 8.81 -5.99 31.23
CA ASP A 366 7.98 -7.19 31.12
C ASP A 366 6.81 -7.19 32.13
N ALA A 367 6.52 -6.08 32.81
CA ALA A 367 5.32 -5.90 33.61
C ALA A 367 4.05 -5.92 32.77
N VAL A 368 2.94 -6.28 33.39
CA VAL A 368 1.63 -6.32 32.72
C VAL A 368 0.58 -5.78 33.67
N ASN A 369 0.17 -4.55 33.46
CA ASN A 369 -0.80 -3.90 34.32
C ASN A 369 -2.20 -3.92 33.72
N LEU A 370 -3.21 -3.84 34.60
CA LEU A 370 -4.59 -3.64 34.22
C LEU A 370 -5.12 -2.40 34.92
N LEU A 371 -5.44 -1.36 34.14
CA LEU A 371 -6.02 -0.12 34.62
C LEU A 371 -7.46 0.01 34.09
N GLU A 372 -8.41 0.21 35.00
CA GLU A 372 -9.83 0.34 34.67
C GLU A 372 -10.38 1.63 35.29
N GLY A 373 -10.73 2.66 34.47
CA GLY A 373 -11.31 3.92 34.92
C GLY A 373 -12.74 3.72 35.41
N GLU A 374 -13.60 3.05 34.67
CA GLU A 374 -14.99 2.71 34.80
C GLU A 374 -15.96 3.88 34.48
N ALA A 375 -16.16 4.88 35.29
CA ALA A 375 -17.17 5.91 35.02
C ALA A 375 -16.75 7.29 35.53
N GLY A 376 -16.65 8.22 34.66
CA GLY A 376 -16.15 9.58 34.87
C GLY A 376 -15.07 9.88 33.81
N ASN A 377 -14.56 11.09 33.84
CA ASN A 377 -13.44 11.40 32.96
C ASN A 377 -12.15 10.98 33.68
N ASP A 378 -11.52 9.94 33.20
CA ASP A 378 -10.42 9.30 33.89
C ASP A 378 -9.08 9.48 33.12
N SER A 379 -7.97 9.41 33.84
CA SER A 379 -6.63 9.49 33.24
C SER A 379 -5.81 8.26 33.63
N LEU A 380 -5.43 7.45 32.63
CA LEU A 380 -4.76 6.18 32.81
C LEU A 380 -3.38 6.22 32.17
N PHE A 381 -2.37 5.81 32.92
CA PHE A 381 -0.97 5.81 32.48
C PHE A 381 -0.35 4.43 32.70
N GLY A 382 0.01 3.75 31.62
CA GLY A 382 0.55 2.37 31.63
C GLY A 382 1.98 2.28 32.11
N GLY A 383 2.86 3.16 31.66
CA GLY A 383 4.27 3.13 32.06
C GLY A 383 5.11 2.26 31.16
N ALA A 384 5.92 1.38 31.77
CA ALA A 384 6.75 0.46 30.99
C ALA A 384 6.19 -0.95 31.06
N GLY A 385 6.02 -1.64 29.93
CA GLY A 385 5.56 -3.02 29.95
C GLY A 385 4.56 -3.35 28.87
N GLN A 386 3.63 -4.23 29.15
CA GLN A 386 2.53 -4.58 28.23
C GLN A 386 1.22 -4.38 28.98
N ASP A 387 0.70 -3.20 28.87
CA ASP A 387 -0.38 -2.78 29.75
C ASP A 387 -1.75 -2.87 29.07
N ARG A 388 -2.77 -2.95 29.87
CA ARG A 388 -4.15 -2.88 29.41
C ARG A 388 -4.88 -1.76 30.11
N LEU A 389 -5.26 -0.74 29.36
CA LEU A 389 -5.95 0.44 29.84
C LEU A 389 -7.38 0.45 29.31
N LEU A 390 -8.35 0.59 30.21
CA LEU A 390 -9.79 0.63 29.92
C LEU A 390 -10.36 1.90 30.52
N GLY A 391 -10.70 2.89 29.69
CA GLY A 391 -11.29 4.15 30.15
C GLY A 391 -12.67 3.92 30.78
N GLY A 392 -13.65 3.56 29.96
CA GLY A 392 -14.95 3.14 30.45
C GLY A 392 -16.11 3.97 29.94
N ASN A 393 -16.74 4.79 30.74
CA ASN A 393 -17.78 5.73 30.31
C ASN A 393 -17.34 7.16 30.61
N ASP A 394 -17.85 8.08 29.79
CA ASP A 394 -17.45 9.50 29.82
C ASP A 394 -16.09 9.70 29.16
N ASN A 395 -15.51 10.88 29.20
CA ASN A 395 -14.34 11.20 28.35
C ASN A 395 -13.03 10.88 29.06
N ASP A 396 -12.23 9.98 28.50
CA ASP A 396 -11.05 9.42 29.13
C ASP A 396 -9.76 9.73 28.39
N PHE A 397 -8.67 9.83 29.14
CA PHE A 397 -7.31 9.93 28.61
C PHE A 397 -6.51 8.67 28.96
N LEU A 398 -5.99 8.01 27.95
CA LEU A 398 -5.22 6.78 28.09
C LEU A 398 -3.86 6.96 27.42
N TYR A 399 -2.79 6.66 28.17
CA TYR A 399 -1.42 6.70 27.66
C TYR A 399 -0.69 5.40 28.02
N GLY A 400 -0.36 4.58 27.00
CA GLY A 400 0.35 3.31 27.17
C GLY A 400 1.78 3.51 27.61
N ALA A 401 2.51 4.35 26.95
CA ALA A 401 3.91 4.73 27.11
C ALA A 401 4.90 3.74 26.45
N ASP A 402 5.78 3.02 27.21
CA ASP A 402 6.74 2.08 26.60
C ASP A 402 6.16 0.66 26.65
N GLY A 403 5.94 0.01 25.53
CA GLY A 403 5.49 -1.38 25.57
C GLY A 403 4.62 -1.76 24.40
N ALA A 404 3.98 -2.91 24.46
CA ALA A 404 2.99 -3.30 23.48
C ALA A 404 1.62 -3.33 24.18
N ASP A 405 0.92 -2.23 24.14
CA ASP A 405 -0.19 -1.92 25.00
C ASP A 405 -1.56 -2.16 24.34
N VAL A 406 -2.59 -2.28 25.17
CA VAL A 406 -3.97 -2.40 24.72
C VAL A 406 -4.79 -1.30 25.38
N LEU A 407 -5.24 -0.34 24.59
CA LEU A 407 -6.03 0.79 25.03
C LEU A 407 -7.45 0.68 24.49
N GLU A 408 -8.43 0.76 25.38
CA GLU A 408 -9.86 0.78 25.08
C GLU A 408 -10.50 2.01 25.75
N GLY A 409 -10.86 3.08 24.99
CA GLY A 409 -11.50 4.27 25.53
C GLY A 409 -12.87 3.97 26.13
N GLY A 410 -13.79 3.46 25.32
CA GLY A 410 -15.07 2.99 25.79
C GLY A 410 -16.24 3.79 25.27
N ALA A 411 -16.84 4.64 26.06
CA ALA A 411 -17.94 5.49 25.62
C ALA A 411 -17.71 6.92 26.10
N GLY A 412 -17.45 7.83 25.19
CA GLY A 412 -17.09 9.20 25.54
C GLY A 412 -16.47 9.90 24.36
N LEU A 413 -15.67 10.85 24.64
CA LEU A 413 -14.76 11.49 23.72
C LEU A 413 -13.37 11.21 24.26
N ASP A 414 -12.79 10.11 23.80
CA ASP A 414 -11.64 9.56 24.46
C ASP A 414 -10.36 9.94 23.70
N TRP A 415 -9.31 10.09 24.46
CA TRP A 415 -7.99 10.29 23.88
C TRP A 415 -7.07 9.14 24.27
N LEU A 416 -6.58 8.41 23.26
CA LEU A 416 -5.72 7.26 23.41
C LEU A 416 -4.38 7.52 22.74
N ILE A 417 -3.29 7.32 23.47
CA ILE A 417 -1.93 7.40 22.97
C ILE A 417 -1.25 6.08 23.32
N GLY A 418 -0.82 5.33 22.31
CA GLY A 418 -0.05 4.09 22.50
C GLY A 418 1.30 4.39 23.14
N GLY A 419 2.19 5.00 22.42
CA GLY A 419 3.53 5.38 22.88
C GLY A 419 4.64 4.74 22.07
N ASP A 420 5.67 4.17 22.72
CA ASP A 420 6.71 3.41 22.04
C ASP A 420 6.36 1.90 22.13
N GLY A 421 6.08 1.24 21.03
CA GLY A 421 5.81 -0.20 20.99
C GLY A 421 4.72 -0.59 20.01
N ASP A 422 4.42 -1.88 19.88
CA ASP A 422 3.40 -2.35 18.95
C ASP A 422 2.03 -2.36 19.65
N ASP A 423 1.26 -1.28 19.55
CA ASP A 423 0.08 -1.03 20.34
C ASP A 423 -1.25 -1.42 19.68
N SER A 424 -2.30 -1.54 20.48
CA SER A 424 -3.64 -1.83 19.98
C SER A 424 -4.66 -0.87 20.60
N LEU A 425 -5.18 0.05 19.78
CA LEU A 425 -6.05 1.13 20.19
C LEU A 425 -7.47 0.96 19.67
N VAL A 426 -8.44 1.13 20.56
CA VAL A 426 -9.88 1.09 20.26
C VAL A 426 -10.57 2.25 21.01
N GLY A 427 -11.01 3.28 20.30
CA GLY A 427 -11.69 4.43 20.89
C GLY A 427 -13.01 4.02 21.55
N GLY A 428 -13.88 3.38 20.81
CA GLY A 428 -15.16 2.93 21.32
C GLY A 428 -16.32 3.68 20.71
N ALA A 429 -17.19 4.26 21.51
CA ALA A 429 -18.34 5.00 21.05
C ALA A 429 -18.18 6.49 21.38
N GLY A 430 -17.98 7.30 20.35
CA GLY A 430 -17.77 8.74 20.54
C GLY A 430 -17.07 9.34 19.33
N ALA A 431 -16.47 10.47 19.52
CA ALA A 431 -15.54 11.06 18.56
C ALA A 431 -14.16 11.06 19.21
N ASP A 432 -13.41 10.01 18.98
CA ASP A 432 -12.23 9.69 19.73
C ASP A 432 -10.95 10.14 18.98
N THR A 433 -9.89 10.39 19.74
CA THR A 433 -8.57 10.68 19.19
C THR A 433 -7.61 9.57 19.58
N LEU A 434 -7.05 8.90 18.59
CA LEU A 434 -6.16 7.76 18.75
C LEU A 434 -4.83 8.05 18.04
N ASP A 435 -3.76 7.92 18.77
CA ASP A 435 -2.38 8.08 18.30
C ASP A 435 -1.60 6.82 18.67
N GLY A 436 -1.13 6.07 17.68
CA GLY A 436 -0.32 4.86 17.91
C GLY A 436 1.02 5.20 18.52
N GLY A 437 1.73 6.13 17.91
CA GLY A 437 3.04 6.59 18.40
C GLY A 437 4.20 6.02 17.61
N GLY A 438 4.97 5.16 18.19
CA GLY A 438 6.11 4.55 17.52
C GLY A 438 6.16 3.04 17.70
N GLY A 439 6.17 2.30 16.63
CA GLY A 439 6.06 0.85 16.59
C GLY A 439 5.08 0.41 15.51
N ASP A 440 4.77 -0.86 15.41
CA ASP A 440 3.82 -1.36 14.41
C ASP A 440 2.41 -1.46 15.04
N ASP A 441 1.63 -0.38 14.97
CA ASP A 441 0.40 -0.20 15.73
C ASP A 441 -0.86 -0.75 15.02
N ARG A 442 -1.89 -0.99 15.80
CA ARG A 442 -3.19 -1.48 15.31
C ARG A 442 -4.31 -0.60 15.85
N ILE A 443 -4.89 0.24 15.01
CA ILE A 443 -5.92 1.19 15.40
C ILE A 443 -7.25 0.86 14.74
N VAL A 444 -8.32 0.77 15.54
CA VAL A 444 -9.65 0.39 15.08
C VAL A 444 -10.51 1.61 14.85
N LEU A 445 -10.90 1.87 13.61
CA LEU A 445 -11.92 2.86 13.27
C LEU A 445 -13.30 2.28 13.55
N GLN A 446 -13.99 2.80 14.57
CA GLN A 446 -15.35 2.40 14.93
C GLN A 446 -16.38 3.44 14.54
N ASP A 447 -16.14 4.69 14.80
CA ASP A 447 -17.04 5.79 14.48
C ASP A 447 -16.47 6.71 13.39
N ALA A 448 -17.37 7.32 12.64
CA ALA A 448 -17.01 8.18 11.50
C ALA A 448 -16.56 9.59 11.93
N THR A 449 -16.41 9.80 13.20
CA THR A 449 -16.01 11.10 13.81
C THR A 449 -14.66 11.00 14.48
N ASP A 450 -14.03 9.81 14.47
CA ASP A 450 -12.76 9.58 15.12
C ASP A 450 -11.60 10.23 14.37
N ARG A 451 -10.57 10.55 15.13
CA ARG A 451 -9.27 10.96 14.63
C ARG A 451 -8.24 9.88 14.92
N LEU A 452 -7.57 9.37 13.90
CA LEU A 452 -6.60 8.29 14.01
C LEU A 452 -5.27 8.70 13.37
N ASP A 453 -4.20 8.50 14.11
CA ASP A 453 -2.83 8.64 13.64
C ASP A 453 -2.09 7.33 13.94
N GLY A 454 -1.49 6.70 12.93
CA GLY A 454 -0.66 5.52 13.12
C GLY A 454 0.63 5.87 13.83
N GLY A 455 1.34 6.85 13.30
CA GLY A 455 2.60 7.32 13.87
C GLY A 455 3.85 6.88 13.09
N ASP A 456 4.91 6.54 13.81
CA ASP A 456 6.16 6.03 13.24
C ASP A 456 6.15 4.49 13.25
N GLY A 457 6.00 3.82 12.12
CA GLY A 457 6.03 2.36 12.09
C GLY A 457 5.47 1.74 10.82
N LEU A 458 4.96 0.52 10.94
CA LEU A 458 4.14 -0.14 9.93
C LEU A 458 2.74 -0.35 10.49
N ASP A 459 1.90 0.67 10.39
CA ASP A 459 0.67 0.77 11.13
C ASP A 459 -0.52 0.19 10.40
N TRP A 460 -1.43 -0.37 11.18
CA TRP A 460 -2.62 -1.05 10.70
C TRP A 460 -3.89 -0.29 11.05
N LEU A 461 -4.59 0.18 10.04
CA LEU A 461 -5.95 0.67 10.17
C LEU A 461 -6.94 -0.50 10.09
N ILE A 462 -7.68 -0.76 11.16
CA ILE A 462 -8.66 -1.85 11.25
C ILE A 462 -10.06 -1.31 10.99
N LEU A 463 -10.75 -1.86 10.00
CA LEU A 463 -12.05 -1.40 9.55
C LEU A 463 -13.13 -2.47 9.71
N SER A 464 -14.30 -2.06 10.19
CA SER A 464 -15.52 -2.90 10.23
C SER A 464 -16.56 -2.51 9.17
N THR A 465 -16.39 -1.38 8.50
CA THR A 465 -17.31 -0.85 7.49
C THR A 465 -16.54 -0.50 6.22
N GLY A 466 -17.22 -0.51 5.07
CA GLY A 466 -16.60 -0.13 3.80
C GLY A 466 -16.42 1.38 3.67
N LEU A 467 -15.20 1.81 3.41
CA LEU A 467 -14.79 3.21 3.28
C LEU A 467 -13.92 3.42 2.05
N PHE A 468 -13.67 4.67 1.71
CA PHE A 468 -12.62 5.07 0.79
C PHE A 468 -11.40 5.50 1.60
N ILE A 469 -10.25 4.87 1.41
CA ILE A 469 -8.99 5.15 2.10
C ILE A 469 -7.92 5.47 1.05
N ASP A 470 -7.08 6.46 1.31
CA ASP A 470 -5.92 6.80 0.49
C ASP A 470 -4.69 6.96 1.39
N LEU A 471 -3.87 5.91 1.48
CA LEU A 471 -2.66 5.89 2.31
C LEU A 471 -1.53 6.77 1.75
N GLY A 472 -1.61 7.17 0.49
CA GLY A 472 -0.60 8.02 -0.17
C GLY A 472 -0.70 9.52 0.18
N LEU A 473 -1.71 9.93 0.92
CA LEU A 473 -1.83 11.29 1.41
C LEU A 473 -1.00 11.43 2.69
N GLU A 474 0.20 12.01 2.57
CA GLU A 474 1.10 12.29 3.72
C GLU A 474 0.47 13.21 4.77
N GLU A 475 -0.65 13.85 4.48
CA GLU A 475 -1.32 14.80 5.37
C GLU A 475 -2.83 14.52 5.36
N ASN A 476 -3.34 14.10 6.49
CA ASN A 476 -4.72 14.20 6.97
C ASN A 476 -5.85 14.01 5.96
N GLN A 477 -6.32 12.79 5.79
CA GLN A 477 -7.55 12.60 5.04
C GLN A 477 -8.78 12.55 5.97
N VAL A 478 -9.83 13.23 5.55
CA VAL A 478 -11.12 13.15 6.21
C VAL A 478 -12.04 12.20 5.46
N ILE A 479 -12.37 11.06 6.06
CA ILE A 479 -13.16 10.00 5.45
C ILE A 479 -14.48 9.86 6.21
N ASN A 480 -15.58 10.22 5.58
CA ASN A 480 -16.91 10.23 6.17
C ASN A 480 -17.05 11.02 7.49
N GLY A 481 -16.07 11.84 7.84
CA GLY A 481 -15.98 12.57 9.09
C GLY A 481 -14.77 12.17 9.93
N ALA A 482 -14.30 10.94 9.85
CA ALA A 482 -13.08 10.49 10.50
C ALA A 482 -11.83 11.10 9.87
N TRP A 483 -10.87 11.39 10.71
CA TRP A 483 -9.57 11.94 10.33
C TRP A 483 -8.50 10.87 10.47
N ILE A 484 -7.75 10.58 9.41
CA ILE A 484 -6.87 9.41 9.33
C ILE A 484 -5.51 9.84 8.77
N ALA A 485 -4.43 9.44 9.43
CA ALA A 485 -3.05 9.69 9.01
C ALA A 485 -2.13 8.57 9.46
N GLY A 486 -0.94 8.47 8.91
CA GLY A 486 0.14 7.64 9.42
C GLY A 486 -0.06 6.12 9.28
N PHE A 487 -0.82 5.62 8.29
CA PHE A 487 -1.03 4.18 8.13
C PHE A 487 -0.42 3.65 6.84
N GLU A 488 0.27 2.52 6.93
CA GLU A 488 0.80 1.76 5.78
C GLU A 488 -0.06 0.54 5.44
N SER A 489 -0.91 0.10 6.33
CA SER A 489 -1.69 -1.14 6.15
C SER A 489 -3.16 -0.98 6.54
N VAL A 490 -4.04 -1.74 5.85
CA VAL A 490 -5.48 -1.74 6.12
C VAL A 490 -5.96 -3.18 6.32
N ASP A 491 -6.63 -3.44 7.43
CA ASP A 491 -7.32 -4.71 7.69
C ASP A 491 -8.84 -4.51 7.77
N ALA A 492 -9.53 -4.83 6.68
CA ALA A 492 -10.98 -4.76 6.59
C ALA A 492 -11.65 -6.13 6.49
N ARG A 493 -10.99 -7.21 6.90
CA ARG A 493 -11.53 -8.58 6.81
C ARG A 493 -12.87 -8.79 7.51
N THR A 494 -13.24 -7.92 8.42
CA THR A 494 -14.55 -7.93 9.08
C THR A 494 -15.59 -7.03 8.44
N ALA A 495 -15.19 -6.19 7.47
CA ALA A 495 -16.08 -5.29 6.78
C ALA A 495 -17.06 -6.07 5.87
N SER A 496 -18.32 -5.65 5.88
CA SER A 496 -19.40 -6.27 5.08
C SER A 496 -19.90 -5.38 3.94
N ALA A 497 -19.32 -4.20 3.77
CA ALA A 497 -19.61 -3.28 2.67
C ALA A 497 -18.34 -3.06 1.87
N GLY A 498 -18.49 -2.87 0.55
CA GLY A 498 -17.37 -2.67 -0.36
C GLY A 498 -16.58 -1.41 -0.04
N MET A 499 -15.28 -1.49 -0.18
CA MET A 499 -14.34 -0.43 0.11
C MET A 499 -13.47 -0.09 -1.10
N THR A 500 -12.82 1.05 -1.01
CA THR A 500 -11.78 1.44 -1.96
C THR A 500 -10.56 1.87 -1.15
N VAL A 501 -9.43 1.22 -1.37
CA VAL A 501 -8.16 1.57 -0.73
C VAL A 501 -7.14 1.91 -1.81
N LEU A 502 -6.52 3.04 -1.67
CA LEU A 502 -5.32 3.43 -2.39
C LEU A 502 -4.14 3.35 -1.43
N GLY A 503 -3.10 2.64 -1.81
CA GLY A 503 -1.86 2.53 -1.07
C GLY A 503 -0.98 3.78 -1.14
N SER A 504 0.26 3.64 -0.75
CA SER A 504 1.25 4.72 -0.68
C SER A 504 2.49 4.41 -1.54
N TYR A 505 3.61 5.10 -1.30
CA TYR A 505 4.90 4.71 -1.92
C TYR A 505 5.69 3.70 -1.08
N ALA A 506 5.23 3.35 0.10
CA ALA A 506 5.83 2.34 0.96
C ALA A 506 5.14 0.98 0.74
N PRO A 507 5.77 -0.13 1.10
CA PRO A 507 5.10 -1.43 1.09
C PRO A 507 3.85 -1.43 1.96
N ASN A 508 2.71 -1.78 1.38
CA ASN A 508 1.43 -1.81 2.05
C ASN A 508 0.89 -3.25 2.21
N ASN A 509 0.19 -3.52 3.31
CA ASN A 509 -0.63 -4.71 3.44
C ASN A 509 -2.11 -4.30 3.47
N ILE A 510 -2.88 -4.70 2.47
CA ILE A 510 -4.27 -4.27 2.32
C ILE A 510 -5.17 -5.49 2.25
N PHE A 511 -6.01 -5.66 3.25
CA PHE A 511 -6.96 -6.76 3.34
C PHE A 511 -8.39 -6.26 3.20
N GLY A 512 -9.05 -6.67 2.14
CA GLY A 512 -10.47 -6.43 1.88
C GLY A 512 -11.39 -7.26 2.77
N GLY A 513 -12.69 -7.12 2.55
CA GLY A 513 -13.72 -7.69 3.40
C GLY A 513 -14.50 -8.85 2.80
N THR A 514 -15.84 -8.75 2.93
CA THR A 514 -16.77 -9.75 2.39
C THR A 514 -17.65 -9.20 1.27
N ALA A 515 -17.36 -8.04 0.76
CA ALA A 515 -18.07 -7.39 -0.34
C ALA A 515 -17.07 -6.98 -1.40
N SER A 516 -17.55 -6.59 -2.57
CA SER A 516 -16.67 -6.20 -3.68
C SER A 516 -15.85 -4.96 -3.35
N ASP A 517 -14.54 -5.12 -3.32
CA ASP A 517 -13.55 -4.14 -2.92
C ASP A 517 -12.70 -3.67 -4.12
N SER A 518 -12.12 -2.50 -3.99
CA SER A 518 -11.17 -1.96 -4.97
C SER A 518 -9.89 -1.55 -4.25
N LEU A 519 -8.85 -2.35 -4.41
CA LEU A 519 -7.59 -2.24 -3.69
C LEU A 519 -6.47 -1.88 -4.65
N SER A 520 -5.69 -0.87 -4.31
CA SER A 520 -4.50 -0.45 -5.06
C SER A 520 -3.32 -0.31 -4.12
N GLY A 521 -2.16 -0.90 -4.45
CA GLY A 521 -0.92 -0.76 -3.68
C GLY A 521 -0.19 0.56 -3.97
N ASP A 522 -0.27 1.07 -5.20
CA ASP A 522 0.47 2.21 -5.76
C ASP A 522 1.96 1.91 -5.95
N ASP A 523 2.89 2.58 -5.26
CA ASP A 523 4.32 2.25 -5.34
C ASP A 523 4.71 1.43 -4.10
N GLY A 524 5.57 0.44 -4.24
CA GLY A 524 6.03 -0.40 -3.12
C GLY A 524 5.97 -1.89 -3.46
N ASP A 525 6.43 -2.71 -2.55
CA ASP A 525 6.26 -4.16 -2.64
C ASP A 525 5.05 -4.56 -1.78
N ASP A 526 3.86 -4.60 -2.39
CA ASP A 526 2.58 -4.63 -1.69
C ASP A 526 1.99 -6.04 -1.57
N TYR A 527 1.23 -6.27 -0.52
CA TYR A 527 0.38 -7.44 -0.37
C TYR A 527 -1.09 -7.05 -0.28
N LEU A 528 -1.86 -7.37 -1.32
CA LEU A 528 -3.28 -7.10 -1.42
C LEU A 528 -4.07 -8.41 -1.35
N GLN A 529 -5.06 -8.47 -0.46
CA GLN A 529 -6.00 -9.59 -0.36
C GLN A 529 -7.43 -9.05 -0.48
N GLY A 530 -8.16 -9.45 -1.52
CA GLY A 530 -9.53 -9.01 -1.78
C GLY A 530 -10.50 -9.53 -0.72
N GLY A 531 -10.46 -10.81 -0.44
CA GLY A 531 -11.35 -11.45 0.52
C GLY A 531 -12.48 -12.18 -0.16
N SER A 532 -13.73 -11.93 0.19
CA SER A 532 -14.89 -12.46 -0.53
C SER A 532 -15.60 -11.32 -1.25
N GLY A 533 -16.08 -11.59 -2.43
CA GLY A 533 -16.73 -10.56 -3.24
C GLY A 533 -16.13 -10.54 -4.64
N HIS A 534 -16.53 -9.58 -5.44
CA HIS A 534 -15.91 -9.37 -6.75
C HIS A 534 -14.93 -8.21 -6.62
N ASP A 535 -13.69 -8.54 -6.34
CA ASP A 535 -12.68 -7.57 -5.97
C ASP A 535 -11.86 -7.10 -7.17
N THR A 536 -11.29 -5.93 -7.05
CA THR A 536 -10.36 -5.38 -8.04
C THR A 536 -9.07 -5.02 -7.35
N LEU A 537 -7.98 -5.69 -7.74
CA LEU A 537 -6.68 -5.56 -7.14
C LEU A 537 -5.69 -5.00 -8.16
N ALA A 538 -5.03 -3.90 -7.81
CA ALA A 538 -4.00 -3.26 -8.62
C ALA A 538 -2.73 -3.12 -7.78
N GLY A 539 -1.68 -3.88 -8.09
CA GLY A 539 -0.43 -3.82 -7.34
C GLY A 539 0.25 -2.46 -7.49
N GLY A 540 0.30 -1.92 -8.70
CA GLY A 540 1.05 -0.69 -8.97
C GLY A 540 2.48 -0.96 -9.37
N SER A 541 3.46 -0.18 -8.88
CA SER A 541 4.88 -0.43 -9.16
C SER A 541 5.55 -1.14 -8.00
N GLY A 542 6.33 -2.18 -8.29
CA GLY A 542 7.06 -2.98 -7.30
C GLY A 542 6.90 -4.47 -7.54
N GLN A 543 7.14 -5.27 -6.54
CA GLN A 543 6.92 -6.72 -6.53
C GLN A 543 5.71 -7.04 -5.67
N ASN A 544 4.55 -7.06 -6.27
CA ASN A 544 3.30 -7.15 -5.53
C ASN A 544 2.79 -8.59 -5.43
N ILE A 545 2.09 -8.88 -4.35
CA ILE A 545 1.33 -10.12 -4.16
C ILE A 545 -0.14 -9.77 -4.13
N LEU A 546 -0.90 -10.31 -5.09
CA LEU A 546 -2.32 -10.06 -5.25
C LEU A 546 -3.08 -11.37 -5.05
N GLU A 547 -3.87 -11.48 -4.00
CA GLU A 547 -4.71 -12.63 -3.68
C GLU A 547 -6.18 -12.20 -3.76
N GLY A 548 -6.92 -12.68 -4.74
CA GLY A 548 -8.33 -12.34 -4.95
C GLY A 548 -9.22 -12.93 -3.88
N GLY A 549 -9.31 -14.22 -3.85
CA GLY A 549 -10.10 -15.00 -2.90
C GLY A 549 -11.40 -15.58 -3.48
N PRO A 550 -12.43 -15.85 -2.66
CA PRO A 550 -13.70 -16.36 -3.18
C PRO A 550 -14.48 -15.34 -4.01
N ASP A 551 -15.17 -15.84 -5.04
CA ASP A 551 -15.95 -15.14 -6.05
C ASP A 551 -15.05 -14.63 -7.21
N ASN A 552 -15.55 -13.82 -8.14
CA ASN A 552 -14.83 -13.51 -9.38
C ASN A 552 -14.08 -12.19 -9.26
N ASP A 553 -12.78 -12.24 -9.32
CA ASP A 553 -11.89 -11.13 -9.04
C ASP A 553 -11.17 -10.60 -10.29
N ALA A 554 -10.70 -9.38 -10.18
CA ALA A 554 -10.00 -8.67 -11.24
C ALA A 554 -8.62 -8.19 -10.77
N PHE A 555 -7.59 -8.65 -11.46
CA PHE A 555 -6.20 -8.25 -11.19
C PHE A 555 -5.71 -7.30 -12.27
N LEU A 556 -5.26 -6.13 -11.89
CA LEU A 556 -4.63 -5.17 -12.80
C LEU A 556 -3.10 -5.30 -12.68
N VAL A 557 -2.49 -5.88 -13.70
CA VAL A 557 -1.06 -6.20 -13.72
C VAL A 557 -0.32 -5.31 -14.72
N ASN A 558 0.71 -4.64 -14.24
CA ASN A 558 1.57 -3.79 -15.05
C ASN A 558 3.06 -4.13 -14.91
N SER A 559 3.41 -5.07 -14.05
CA SER A 559 4.76 -5.57 -13.79
C SER A 559 4.84 -7.09 -13.92
N LEU A 560 5.97 -7.62 -14.44
CA LEU A 560 6.24 -9.06 -14.43
C LEU A 560 6.64 -9.58 -13.04
N ASP A 561 6.94 -8.69 -12.14
CA ASP A 561 7.31 -9.01 -10.77
C ASP A 561 6.08 -9.17 -9.86
N ASP A 562 4.86 -8.85 -10.37
CA ASP A 562 3.61 -9.07 -9.67
C ASP A 562 3.25 -10.56 -9.63
N LEU A 563 2.87 -11.04 -8.48
CA LEU A 563 2.40 -12.40 -8.25
C LEU A 563 0.90 -12.40 -7.97
N THR A 564 0.11 -12.88 -8.91
CA THR A 564 -1.33 -13.11 -8.72
C THR A 564 -1.56 -14.53 -8.19
N LEU A 565 -2.35 -14.65 -7.13
CA LEU A 565 -2.61 -15.90 -6.43
C LEU A 565 -4.10 -16.17 -6.33
N GLU A 566 -4.47 -17.42 -6.68
CA GLU A 566 -5.80 -17.95 -6.48
C GLU A 566 -5.77 -19.38 -5.96
N ASN A 567 -6.77 -19.76 -5.19
CA ASN A 567 -6.94 -21.12 -4.74
C ASN A 567 -7.97 -21.86 -5.60
N PRO A 568 -7.87 -23.20 -5.74
CA PRO A 568 -8.75 -23.97 -6.61
C PRO A 568 -10.24 -23.75 -6.35
N GLY A 569 -10.95 -23.27 -7.38
CA GLY A 569 -12.40 -23.14 -7.37
C GLY A 569 -12.95 -21.98 -6.57
N GLN A 570 -12.17 -20.94 -6.39
CA GLN A 570 -12.61 -19.73 -5.69
C GLN A 570 -13.40 -18.77 -6.58
N GLY A 571 -13.27 -18.83 -7.90
CA GLY A 571 -13.97 -17.89 -8.77
C GLY A 571 -13.92 -18.24 -10.24
N ALA A 572 -14.13 -17.23 -11.05
CA ALA A 572 -13.73 -17.13 -12.45
C ALA A 572 -13.06 -15.75 -12.61
N ASP A 573 -11.75 -15.77 -12.50
CA ASP A 573 -10.94 -14.61 -12.22
C ASP A 573 -10.29 -14.03 -13.47
N THR A 574 -10.08 -12.73 -13.50
CA THR A 574 -9.61 -12.03 -14.68
C THR A 574 -8.38 -11.18 -14.40
N VAL A 575 -7.32 -11.43 -15.13
CA VAL A 575 -6.16 -10.55 -15.19
C VAL A 575 -6.31 -9.54 -16.33
N PHE A 576 -6.15 -8.27 -16.03
CA PHE A 576 -5.99 -7.18 -16.99
C PHE A 576 -4.52 -6.77 -17.04
N ALA A 577 -3.80 -7.19 -18.07
CA ALA A 577 -2.37 -6.96 -18.20
C ALA A 577 -2.03 -5.85 -19.20
N SER A 578 -1.17 -4.92 -18.81
CA SER A 578 -0.59 -3.92 -19.73
C SER A 578 0.77 -4.33 -20.30
N ILE A 579 1.21 -5.53 -19.99
CA ILE A 579 2.46 -6.18 -20.39
C ILE A 579 2.16 -7.60 -20.89
N ASP A 580 3.12 -8.23 -21.54
CA ASP A 580 3.05 -9.65 -21.88
C ASP A 580 2.91 -10.49 -20.61
N PHE A 581 1.93 -11.39 -20.57
CA PHE A 581 1.62 -12.08 -19.33
C PHE A 581 1.33 -13.58 -19.52
N TYR A 582 1.66 -14.36 -18.49
CA TYR A 582 1.38 -15.78 -18.36
C TYR A 582 0.39 -16.01 -17.23
N LEU A 583 -0.79 -16.56 -17.53
CA LEU A 583 -1.77 -16.88 -16.50
C LEU A 583 -1.23 -17.89 -15.50
N PRO A 584 -1.23 -17.58 -14.20
CA PRO A 584 -1.04 -18.59 -13.17
C PRO A 584 -2.14 -19.65 -13.20
N ALA A 585 -1.90 -20.78 -12.54
CA ALA A 585 -2.95 -21.77 -12.33
C ALA A 585 -4.15 -21.17 -11.59
N GLU A 586 -5.34 -21.69 -11.86
CA GLU A 586 -6.60 -21.28 -11.23
C GLU A 586 -7.12 -19.88 -11.60
N ILE A 587 -6.55 -19.19 -12.57
CA ILE A 587 -7.10 -17.96 -13.16
C ILE A 587 -7.60 -18.27 -14.56
N GLU A 588 -8.83 -17.85 -14.88
CA GLU A 588 -9.52 -18.27 -16.10
C GLU A 588 -9.44 -17.26 -17.24
N ALA A 589 -9.22 -15.96 -16.95
CA ALA A 589 -9.24 -14.96 -18.02
C ALA A 589 -8.05 -14.01 -17.99
N LEU A 590 -7.57 -13.63 -19.19
CA LEU A 590 -6.54 -12.64 -19.40
C LEU A 590 -7.00 -11.66 -20.49
N VAL A 591 -6.97 -10.39 -20.17
CA VAL A 591 -7.30 -9.30 -21.09
C VAL A 591 -6.09 -8.40 -21.25
N LEU A 592 -5.55 -8.33 -22.45
CA LEU A 592 -4.43 -7.43 -22.76
C LEU A 592 -4.89 -5.99 -22.93
N SER A 593 -4.04 -5.08 -22.53
CA SER A 593 -4.25 -3.64 -22.65
C SER A 593 -2.95 -2.91 -23.00
N GLY A 594 -3.01 -1.63 -23.27
CA GLY A 594 -1.82 -0.80 -23.45
C GLY A 594 -0.93 -1.26 -24.61
N MET A 595 0.30 -1.64 -24.29
CA MET A 595 1.33 -2.07 -25.25
C MET A 595 1.63 -3.58 -25.17
N ALA A 596 0.87 -4.34 -24.42
CA ALA A 596 1.01 -5.79 -24.36
C ALA A 596 0.75 -6.44 -25.70
N GLU A 597 1.60 -7.36 -26.10
CA GLU A 597 1.49 -8.08 -27.37
C GLU A 597 1.22 -9.57 -27.19
N ARG A 598 1.47 -10.14 -26.00
CA ARG A 598 1.41 -11.59 -25.76
C ARG A 598 0.58 -11.97 -24.57
N ALA A 599 -0.27 -12.98 -24.74
CA ALA A 599 -1.04 -13.62 -23.68
C ALA A 599 -0.85 -15.15 -23.72
N PHE A 600 -0.54 -15.71 -22.57
CA PHE A 600 -0.36 -17.16 -22.42
C PHE A 600 -1.33 -17.67 -21.34
N GLY A 601 -2.17 -18.62 -21.72
CA GLY A 601 -3.05 -19.34 -20.81
C GLY A 601 -2.29 -20.39 -19.96
N ASN A 602 -3.02 -21.11 -19.17
CA ASN A 602 -2.55 -22.17 -18.27
C ASN A 602 -3.03 -23.57 -18.70
N GLU A 603 -3.22 -24.51 -17.75
CA GLU A 603 -3.74 -25.85 -18.03
C GLU A 603 -5.29 -25.94 -17.93
N GLY A 604 -5.97 -24.84 -17.57
CA GLY A 604 -7.43 -24.73 -17.45
C GLY A 604 -8.09 -24.22 -18.72
N ASN A 605 -9.43 -24.07 -18.67
CA ASN A 605 -10.16 -23.43 -19.77
C ASN A 605 -10.05 -21.91 -19.66
N ASN A 606 -9.35 -21.28 -20.55
CA ASN A 606 -9.03 -19.88 -20.48
C ASN A 606 -9.82 -19.00 -21.47
N LEU A 607 -10.05 -17.76 -21.09
CA LEU A 607 -10.46 -16.68 -21.98
C LEU A 607 -9.28 -15.70 -22.15
N LEU A 608 -8.70 -15.68 -23.33
CA LEU A 608 -7.64 -14.73 -23.67
C LEU A 608 -8.19 -13.67 -24.62
N VAL A 609 -8.05 -12.40 -24.26
CA VAL A 609 -8.52 -11.30 -25.07
C VAL A 609 -7.37 -10.36 -25.37
N GLY A 610 -7.06 -10.22 -26.65
CA GLY A 610 -6.07 -9.28 -27.15
C GLY A 610 -6.55 -7.84 -27.12
N ASN A 611 -5.72 -6.93 -27.60
CA ASN A 611 -6.00 -5.49 -27.67
C ASN A 611 -6.15 -5.00 -29.12
N ALA A 612 -5.67 -3.82 -29.46
CA ALA A 612 -5.73 -3.28 -30.82
C ALA A 612 -4.37 -3.36 -31.57
N LEU A 613 -3.44 -4.12 -31.04
CA LEU A 613 -2.13 -4.40 -31.65
C LEU A 613 -2.14 -5.81 -32.22
N ALA A 614 -1.12 -6.15 -32.99
CA ALA A 614 -0.88 -7.54 -33.39
C ALA A 614 -0.49 -8.39 -32.17
N ASN A 615 -1.34 -9.32 -31.78
CA ASN A 615 -1.18 -10.12 -30.58
C ASN A 615 -0.74 -11.57 -30.90
N ASP A 616 0.05 -12.18 -29.99
CA ASP A 616 0.36 -13.62 -29.97
C ASP A 616 -0.37 -14.23 -28.75
N LEU A 617 -1.48 -14.91 -28.99
CA LEU A 617 -2.33 -15.51 -27.95
C LEU A 617 -2.17 -17.03 -27.96
N ARG A 618 -1.87 -17.64 -26.81
CA ARG A 618 -1.73 -19.09 -26.66
C ARG A 618 -2.58 -19.62 -25.51
N GLY A 619 -3.49 -20.53 -25.82
CA GLY A 619 -4.42 -21.08 -24.87
C GLY A 619 -3.77 -21.97 -23.84
N GLY A 620 -3.00 -22.97 -24.31
CA GLY A 620 -2.37 -23.96 -23.46
C GLY A 620 -3.09 -25.30 -23.49
N ALA A 621 -3.49 -25.80 -22.34
CA ALA A 621 -4.32 -26.98 -22.29
C ALA A 621 -5.72 -26.60 -21.76
N GLY A 622 -6.75 -27.22 -22.29
CA GLY A 622 -8.10 -26.90 -21.85
C GLY A 622 -9.05 -26.70 -23.03
N HIS A 623 -10.12 -26.01 -22.79
CA HIS A 623 -11.04 -25.58 -23.85
C HIS A 623 -11.09 -24.07 -23.82
N ASP A 624 -10.25 -23.47 -24.63
CA ASP A 624 -9.91 -22.06 -24.52
C ASP A 624 -10.75 -21.20 -25.50
N VAL A 625 -10.93 -19.96 -25.16
CA VAL A 625 -11.49 -18.95 -26.04
C VAL A 625 -10.46 -17.86 -26.23
N LEU A 626 -9.93 -17.72 -27.42
CA LEU A 626 -8.94 -16.72 -27.80
C LEU A 626 -9.60 -15.69 -28.72
N GLN A 627 -9.52 -14.42 -28.36
CA GLN A 627 -10.03 -13.29 -29.13
C GLN A 627 -8.90 -12.33 -29.42
N GLY A 628 -8.41 -12.30 -30.66
CA GLY A 628 -7.31 -11.41 -31.07
C GLY A 628 -7.67 -9.93 -30.89
N GLY A 629 -8.77 -9.52 -31.43
CA GLY A 629 -9.29 -8.16 -31.30
C GLY A 629 -9.21 -7.35 -32.57
N ALA A 630 -8.33 -6.40 -32.62
CA ALA A 630 -8.01 -5.68 -33.84
C ALA A 630 -6.50 -5.68 -34.06
N GLY A 631 -6.08 -5.79 -35.29
CA GLY A 631 -4.65 -6.01 -35.62
C GLY A 631 -4.51 -7.29 -36.43
N ASP A 632 -3.31 -7.66 -36.78
CA ASP A 632 -3.03 -8.94 -37.44
C ASP A 632 -2.52 -9.90 -36.35
N ASP A 633 -3.39 -10.72 -35.81
CA ASP A 633 -3.18 -11.51 -34.62
C ASP A 633 -2.71 -12.95 -34.93
N THR A 634 -2.03 -13.57 -33.99
CA THR A 634 -1.64 -14.97 -34.06
C THR A 634 -2.23 -15.73 -32.89
N LEU A 635 -3.10 -16.69 -33.17
CA LEU A 635 -3.82 -17.48 -32.19
C LEU A 635 -3.36 -18.93 -32.23
N GLN A 636 -3.04 -19.48 -31.08
CA GLN A 636 -2.66 -20.88 -30.89
C GLN A 636 -3.47 -21.47 -29.74
N GLY A 637 -4.38 -22.40 -30.05
CA GLY A 637 -5.21 -23.04 -29.01
C GLY A 637 -4.43 -24.01 -28.15
N ASP A 638 -3.48 -24.70 -28.73
CA ASP A 638 -2.73 -25.82 -28.18
C ASP A 638 -3.63 -27.05 -27.96
N ALA A 639 -3.77 -27.59 -26.75
CA ALA A 639 -4.46 -28.87 -26.56
C ALA A 639 -5.86 -28.71 -26.03
N GLY A 640 -6.85 -28.99 -26.84
CA GLY A 640 -8.23 -28.87 -26.37
C GLY A 640 -9.28 -28.90 -27.47
N ASN A 641 -10.43 -28.31 -27.23
CA ASN A 641 -11.36 -27.91 -28.25
C ASN A 641 -11.61 -26.42 -28.09
N ASP A 642 -10.91 -25.65 -28.89
CA ASP A 642 -10.74 -24.24 -28.63
C ASP A 642 -11.60 -23.39 -29.56
N HIS A 643 -11.88 -22.19 -29.16
CA HIS A 643 -12.58 -21.20 -29.99
C HIS A 643 -11.65 -20.02 -30.28
N LEU A 644 -11.14 -19.95 -31.49
CA LEU A 644 -10.15 -18.99 -31.93
C LEU A 644 -10.81 -17.94 -32.83
N ILE A 645 -10.83 -16.70 -32.38
CA ILE A 645 -11.49 -15.56 -33.02
C ILE A 645 -10.42 -14.53 -33.37
N GLY A 646 -10.07 -14.38 -34.64
CA GLY A 646 -9.10 -13.36 -35.07
C GLY A 646 -9.59 -11.97 -34.73
N GLY A 647 -10.67 -11.53 -35.35
CA GLY A 647 -11.32 -10.26 -35.02
C GLY A 647 -11.41 -9.28 -36.16
N ASP A 648 -11.08 -8.01 -35.91
CA ASP A 648 -11.02 -6.96 -36.90
C ASP A 648 -9.57 -6.85 -37.43
N GLY A 649 -9.22 -7.71 -38.36
CA GLY A 649 -7.91 -7.73 -39.06
C GLY A 649 -8.10 -8.15 -40.49
N ALA A 650 -7.07 -8.21 -41.25
CA ALA A 650 -7.06 -8.81 -42.58
C ALA A 650 -5.91 -9.83 -42.72
N GLY A 651 -5.24 -10.12 -41.61
CA GLY A 651 -4.08 -10.98 -41.54
C GLY A 651 -4.00 -11.78 -40.26
N ASP A 652 -5.14 -12.30 -39.77
CA ASP A 652 -5.18 -13.10 -38.55
C ASP A 652 -4.73 -14.55 -38.81
N TRP A 653 -3.89 -15.03 -37.95
CA TRP A 653 -3.28 -16.36 -38.06
C TRP A 653 -3.82 -17.32 -37.01
N VAL A 654 -4.07 -18.57 -37.46
CA VAL A 654 -4.09 -19.71 -36.54
C VAL A 654 -2.79 -20.49 -36.69
N SER A 655 -2.17 -20.84 -35.57
CA SER A 655 -0.90 -21.56 -35.56
C SER A 655 -1.03 -22.93 -34.87
N PHE A 656 -0.60 -23.98 -35.57
CA PHE A 656 -0.40 -25.36 -35.10
C PHE A 656 1.08 -25.76 -35.22
N ALA A 657 1.98 -24.78 -35.31
CA ALA A 657 3.41 -25.03 -35.57
C ALA A 657 4.16 -25.70 -34.42
N ASN A 658 3.58 -25.76 -33.22
CA ASN A 658 4.11 -26.49 -32.07
C ASN A 658 3.97 -28.02 -32.21
N LEU A 659 3.11 -28.51 -33.12
CA LEU A 659 2.96 -29.93 -33.41
C LEU A 659 4.13 -30.40 -34.25
N SER A 660 5.19 -30.94 -33.62
CA SER A 660 6.48 -31.25 -34.25
C SER A 660 6.66 -32.72 -34.60
N ASP A 661 5.68 -33.57 -34.30
CA ASP A 661 5.79 -35.01 -34.56
C ASP A 661 5.03 -35.41 -35.86
N PHE A 662 5.69 -36.09 -36.76
CA PHE A 662 5.14 -36.62 -38.03
C PHE A 662 3.89 -37.52 -37.94
N GLY A 663 3.27 -37.61 -36.80
CA GLY A 663 2.02 -38.37 -36.61
C GLY A 663 0.86 -37.47 -36.18
N GLN A 664 1.03 -36.18 -36.06
CA GLN A 664 0.07 -35.20 -35.64
C GLN A 664 -0.45 -34.41 -36.84
N ASN A 665 -1.31 -35.04 -37.63
CA ASN A 665 -1.87 -34.38 -38.82
C ASN A 665 -2.94 -33.36 -38.40
N VAL A 666 -2.93 -32.21 -39.04
CA VAL A 666 -3.90 -31.12 -38.83
C VAL A 666 -4.82 -31.02 -40.04
N VAL A 667 -6.06 -30.80 -39.83
CA VAL A 667 -7.02 -30.45 -40.88
C VAL A 667 -7.67 -29.13 -40.55
N VAL A 668 -7.41 -28.10 -41.32
CA VAL A 668 -8.00 -26.79 -41.17
C VAL A 668 -8.92 -26.47 -42.36
N ASN A 669 -10.13 -25.97 -42.03
CA ASN A 669 -11.01 -25.49 -43.08
C ASN A 669 -11.61 -24.14 -42.70
N LEU A 670 -11.08 -23.07 -43.26
CA LEU A 670 -11.48 -21.70 -43.00
C LEU A 670 -12.89 -21.37 -43.49
N THR A 671 -13.37 -22.06 -44.55
CA THR A 671 -14.71 -21.86 -45.07
C THR A 671 -15.80 -22.29 -44.08
N ASN A 672 -15.62 -23.38 -43.35
CA ASN A 672 -16.57 -23.83 -42.34
C ASN A 672 -16.14 -23.49 -40.90
N GLY A 673 -14.97 -22.92 -40.71
CA GLY A 673 -14.44 -22.47 -39.44
C GLY A 673 -14.07 -23.61 -38.52
N GLY A 674 -13.53 -24.72 -39.02
CA GLY A 674 -13.12 -25.88 -38.20
C GLY A 674 -11.66 -26.25 -38.35
N ALA A 675 -11.01 -26.60 -37.26
CA ALA A 675 -9.73 -27.29 -37.26
C ALA A 675 -9.81 -28.58 -36.47
N TRP A 676 -9.04 -29.58 -36.86
CA TRP A 676 -8.98 -30.91 -36.26
C TRP A 676 -7.54 -31.33 -36.14
N GLU A 677 -7.12 -31.66 -34.97
CA GLU A 677 -5.79 -32.09 -34.65
C GLU A 677 -5.76 -33.29 -33.70
N ALA A 678 -4.59 -33.80 -33.35
CA ALA A 678 -4.47 -34.96 -32.43
C ALA A 678 -4.93 -34.61 -30.99
N GLY A 679 -4.94 -33.31 -30.64
CA GLY A 679 -5.35 -32.78 -29.32
C GLY A 679 -6.81 -32.47 -29.19
N GLY A 680 -7.52 -32.22 -30.28
CA GLY A 680 -8.89 -31.78 -30.20
C GLY A 680 -9.54 -31.37 -31.51
N SER A 681 -10.50 -30.47 -31.42
CA SER A 681 -11.16 -29.87 -32.58
C SER A 681 -11.56 -28.45 -32.27
N ASP A 682 -11.07 -27.49 -33.04
CA ASP A 682 -11.22 -26.08 -32.78
C ASP A 682 -12.25 -25.43 -33.68
N LEU A 683 -12.86 -24.37 -33.16
CA LEU A 683 -13.73 -23.50 -33.90
C LEU A 683 -12.97 -22.22 -34.28
N LEU A 684 -12.87 -21.94 -35.55
CA LEU A 684 -12.18 -20.77 -36.10
C LEU A 684 -13.17 -19.73 -36.61
N GLN A 685 -12.95 -18.49 -36.28
CA GLN A 685 -13.78 -17.37 -36.74
C GLN A 685 -12.87 -16.19 -37.10
N SER A 686 -13.12 -15.55 -38.27
CA SER A 686 -12.33 -14.39 -38.74
C SER A 686 -10.82 -14.71 -38.71
N ILE A 687 -10.45 -15.81 -39.36
CA ILE A 687 -9.05 -16.23 -39.55
C ILE A 687 -8.78 -16.23 -41.06
N GLU A 688 -7.70 -15.62 -41.46
CA GLU A 688 -7.28 -15.54 -42.86
C GLU A 688 -6.10 -16.46 -43.13
N HIS A 689 -5.23 -16.70 -42.15
CA HIS A 689 -3.95 -17.37 -42.35
C HIS A 689 -3.79 -18.61 -41.47
N VAL A 690 -3.08 -19.60 -42.00
CA VAL A 690 -2.84 -20.88 -41.30
C VAL A 690 -1.37 -21.23 -41.34
N LEU A 691 -0.82 -21.57 -40.19
CA LEU A 691 0.50 -22.10 -40.05
C LEU A 691 0.45 -23.45 -39.34
N THR A 692 0.88 -24.55 -40.03
CA THR A 692 1.03 -25.84 -39.38
C THR A 692 2.50 -26.23 -39.22
N GLY A 693 2.81 -27.37 -38.67
CA GLY A 693 4.13 -27.77 -38.29
C GLY A 693 4.65 -28.99 -39.05
N ALA A 694 4.67 -30.13 -38.38
CA ALA A 694 5.05 -31.41 -38.97
C ALA A 694 3.85 -32.34 -38.95
N GLY A 695 3.54 -32.94 -40.12
CA GLY A 695 2.36 -33.82 -40.21
C GLY A 695 2.08 -34.16 -41.66
N HIS A 696 0.88 -34.65 -41.91
CA HIS A 696 0.32 -34.70 -43.26
C HIS A 696 -0.97 -33.91 -43.22
N ASP A 697 -0.82 -32.63 -43.44
CA ASP A 697 -1.81 -31.64 -43.13
C ASP A 697 -2.76 -31.36 -44.31
N GLN A 698 -3.93 -30.91 -44.04
CA GLN A 698 -4.93 -30.50 -45.02
C GLN A 698 -5.46 -29.12 -44.69
N LEU A 699 -5.13 -28.15 -45.52
CA LEU A 699 -5.48 -26.77 -45.34
C LEU A 699 -6.43 -26.31 -46.42
N PHE A 700 -7.58 -25.84 -46.02
CA PHE A 700 -8.61 -25.27 -46.91
C PHE A 700 -8.83 -23.81 -46.58
N GLY A 701 -8.56 -22.95 -47.50
CA GLY A 701 -8.82 -21.53 -47.43
C GLY A 701 -10.31 -21.16 -47.47
N ASN A 702 -10.59 -19.95 -47.79
CA ASN A 702 -11.93 -19.42 -47.94
C ASN A 702 -12.05 -18.43 -49.11
N ALA A 703 -12.91 -17.44 -49.05
CA ALA A 703 -13.16 -16.52 -50.16
C ALA A 703 -12.42 -15.18 -50.05
N VAL A 704 -11.44 -15.05 -49.15
CA VAL A 704 -10.57 -13.87 -49.04
C VAL A 704 -9.13 -14.35 -49.23
N ALA A 705 -8.20 -13.42 -49.41
CA ALA A 705 -6.80 -13.76 -49.55
C ALA A 705 -6.25 -14.49 -48.31
N ASN A 706 -5.77 -15.69 -48.46
CA ASN A 706 -5.21 -16.54 -47.42
C ASN A 706 -3.71 -16.70 -47.55
N TYR A 707 -3.02 -16.90 -46.42
CA TYR A 707 -1.68 -17.48 -46.41
C TYR A 707 -1.78 -18.82 -45.70
N LEU A 708 -1.52 -19.93 -46.43
CA LEU A 708 -1.54 -21.29 -45.92
C LEU A 708 -0.11 -21.86 -45.97
N SER A 709 0.47 -22.23 -44.84
CA SER A 709 1.81 -22.80 -44.75
C SER A 709 1.74 -24.12 -43.98
N ALA A 710 2.17 -25.22 -44.63
CA ALA A 710 1.99 -26.56 -44.09
C ALA A 710 3.21 -27.10 -43.34
N GLY A 711 4.42 -26.64 -43.68
CA GLY A 711 5.64 -26.99 -42.96
C GLY A 711 6.34 -28.25 -43.49
N SER A 712 6.28 -29.35 -42.73
CA SER A 712 6.94 -30.59 -43.12
C SER A 712 5.96 -31.75 -43.20
N GLY A 713 5.76 -32.35 -44.35
CA GLY A 713 4.80 -33.46 -44.47
C GLY A 713 4.55 -33.87 -45.91
N PHE A 714 3.45 -34.60 -46.12
CA PHE A 714 2.86 -34.76 -47.43
C PHE A 714 1.52 -34.06 -47.39
N ASP A 715 1.56 -32.78 -47.70
CA ASP A 715 0.49 -31.86 -47.33
C ASP A 715 -0.42 -31.56 -48.54
N ILE A 716 -1.63 -31.11 -48.24
CA ILE A 716 -2.61 -30.77 -49.28
C ILE A 716 -3.21 -29.40 -48.91
N LEU A 717 -3.01 -28.41 -49.76
CA LEU A 717 -3.44 -27.03 -49.60
C LEU A 717 -4.41 -26.65 -50.71
N TRP A 718 -5.55 -26.05 -50.34
CA TRP A 718 -6.52 -25.47 -51.28
C TRP A 718 -6.75 -24.00 -50.92
N GLY A 719 -6.46 -23.07 -51.80
CA GLY A 719 -6.73 -21.64 -51.59
C GLY A 719 -8.23 -21.28 -51.67
N GLU A 720 -8.94 -21.97 -52.61
CA GLU A 720 -10.36 -21.72 -52.94
C GLU A 720 -10.51 -20.44 -53.78
N ALA A 721 -10.77 -19.31 -53.21
CA ALA A 721 -10.95 -18.04 -53.95
C ALA A 721 -10.33 -16.89 -53.19
N GLY A 722 -9.73 -15.96 -53.84
CA GLY A 722 -8.93 -14.91 -53.27
C GLY A 722 -7.53 -14.89 -53.85
N ALA A 723 -6.73 -13.92 -53.58
CA ALA A 723 -5.35 -13.92 -54.01
C ALA A 723 -4.49 -14.59 -52.92
N ASP A 724 -4.33 -15.89 -52.99
CA ASP A 724 -3.82 -16.73 -51.95
C ASP A 724 -2.27 -16.92 -52.04
N THR A 725 -1.67 -17.23 -50.89
CA THR A 725 -0.29 -17.71 -50.84
C THR A 725 -0.26 -19.07 -50.18
N LEU A 726 0.15 -20.08 -50.88
CA LEU A 726 0.25 -21.46 -50.44
C LEU A 726 1.73 -21.88 -50.38
N ASP A 727 2.18 -22.36 -49.25
CA ASP A 727 3.54 -22.85 -49.03
C ASP A 727 3.49 -24.29 -48.48
N GLY A 728 3.88 -25.26 -49.33
CA GLY A 728 3.88 -26.70 -48.99
C GLY A 728 4.96 -27.04 -47.97
N GLY A 729 6.19 -26.59 -48.21
CA GLY A 729 7.28 -26.75 -47.27
C GLY A 729 8.27 -27.89 -47.63
N GLU A 730 8.40 -28.91 -46.77
CA GLU A 730 9.28 -30.08 -46.98
C GLU A 730 8.45 -31.33 -47.31
N HIS A 731 8.88 -32.12 -48.25
CA HIS A 731 8.33 -33.35 -48.83
C HIS A 731 7.33 -33.11 -49.96
N ASP A 732 6.76 -34.26 -50.50
CA ASP A 732 5.94 -34.22 -51.71
C ASP A 732 4.55 -33.66 -51.42
N ASP A 733 4.24 -32.43 -51.80
CA ASP A 733 3.01 -31.70 -51.47
C ASP A 733 2.05 -31.53 -52.66
N THR A 734 0.80 -31.19 -52.36
CA THR A 734 -0.24 -30.89 -53.34
C THR A 734 -0.86 -29.52 -53.03
N LEU A 735 -0.71 -28.58 -53.95
CA LEU A 735 -1.21 -27.22 -53.83
C LEU A 735 -2.19 -26.93 -54.96
N ASP A 736 -3.32 -26.33 -54.62
CA ASP A 736 -4.38 -25.90 -55.54
C ASP A 736 -4.78 -24.46 -55.17
N GLY A 737 -4.42 -23.51 -56.01
CA GLY A 737 -4.67 -22.07 -55.77
C GLY A 737 -6.16 -21.73 -55.81
N GLY A 738 -6.82 -22.12 -56.90
CA GLY A 738 -8.23 -21.96 -57.06
C GLY A 738 -8.63 -20.81 -57.96
N ALA A 739 -9.24 -19.75 -57.43
CA ALA A 739 -9.68 -18.64 -58.23
C ALA A 739 -9.03 -17.33 -57.80
N ASP A 740 -8.78 -16.43 -58.71
CA ASP A 740 -7.99 -15.21 -58.60
C ASP A 740 -6.46 -15.50 -58.67
N GLY A 741 -5.58 -14.52 -58.54
CA GLY A 741 -4.15 -14.67 -58.80
C GLY A 741 -3.31 -15.06 -57.62
N ASP A 742 -2.80 -16.28 -57.58
CA ASP A 742 -2.20 -16.94 -56.46
C ASP A 742 -0.69 -17.02 -56.48
N LEU A 743 -0.06 -17.18 -55.32
CA LEU A 743 1.35 -17.54 -55.18
C LEU A 743 1.45 -18.92 -54.54
N LEU A 744 1.97 -19.89 -55.33
CA LEU A 744 2.09 -21.26 -54.88
C LEU A 744 3.55 -21.65 -54.80
N ILE A 745 3.99 -22.11 -53.65
CA ILE A 745 5.40 -22.51 -53.38
C ILE A 745 5.38 -23.96 -52.92
N GLY A 746 5.91 -24.87 -53.73
CA GLY A 746 6.02 -26.31 -53.38
C GLY A 746 6.98 -26.52 -52.25
N GLY A 747 8.23 -26.05 -52.45
CA GLY A 747 9.25 -26.10 -51.40
C GLY A 747 10.36 -27.16 -51.70
N VAL A 748 10.50 -28.15 -50.83
CA VAL A 748 11.45 -29.26 -51.02
C VAL A 748 10.69 -30.56 -51.16
N GLY A 749 10.66 -31.14 -52.35
CA GLY A 749 9.91 -32.36 -52.55
C GLY A 749 9.68 -32.69 -54.02
N ARG A 750 8.61 -33.44 -54.24
CA ARG A 750 8.08 -33.65 -55.57
C ARG A 750 6.63 -33.17 -55.58
N ASP A 751 6.49 -31.92 -55.83
CA ASP A 751 5.26 -31.23 -55.56
C ASP A 751 4.31 -31.25 -56.78
N THR A 752 3.05 -31.21 -56.47
CA THR A 752 1.97 -31.05 -57.47
C THR A 752 1.28 -29.73 -57.21
N ILE A 753 1.42 -28.79 -58.12
CA ILE A 753 0.98 -27.41 -57.97
C ILE A 753 0.01 -27.06 -59.11
N MET A 754 -1.18 -26.60 -58.73
CA MET A 754 -2.23 -26.17 -59.64
C MET A 754 -2.65 -24.73 -59.32
N GLY A 755 -2.58 -23.82 -60.33
CA GLY A 755 -3.03 -22.43 -60.14
C GLY A 755 -4.55 -22.32 -60.33
N ASP A 756 -5.09 -23.14 -61.26
CA ASP A 756 -6.48 -23.17 -61.74
C ASP A 756 -6.87 -21.86 -62.45
N ALA A 757 -7.54 -20.89 -61.85
CA ALA A 757 -8.06 -19.73 -62.57
C ALA A 757 -7.59 -18.39 -61.98
N GLY A 758 -6.71 -17.73 -62.66
CA GLY A 758 -6.13 -16.47 -62.16
C GLY A 758 -4.90 -16.07 -62.96
N ASN A 759 -4.07 -15.19 -62.46
CA ASN A 759 -2.74 -14.96 -62.97
C ASN A 759 -1.78 -15.40 -61.88
N ASP A 760 -1.39 -16.66 -61.95
CA ASP A 760 -0.77 -17.35 -60.83
C ASP A 760 0.77 -17.32 -60.92
N THR A 761 1.38 -17.40 -59.75
CA THR A 761 2.85 -17.55 -59.68
C THR A 761 3.18 -18.91 -59.00
N LEU A 762 3.77 -19.79 -59.76
CA LEU A 762 4.09 -21.14 -59.34
C LEU A 762 5.60 -21.31 -59.17
N ILE A 763 6.02 -21.74 -57.98
CA ILE A 763 7.39 -21.99 -57.61
C ILE A 763 7.50 -23.43 -57.14
N GLY A 764 8.10 -24.32 -57.94
CA GLY A 764 8.28 -25.72 -57.56
C GLY A 764 9.19 -25.87 -56.36
N GLY A 765 10.40 -25.36 -56.45
CA GLY A 765 11.40 -25.48 -55.39
C GLY A 765 12.50 -26.48 -55.70
N GLU A 766 12.96 -27.24 -54.69
CA GLU A 766 13.91 -28.34 -54.87
C GLU A 766 13.16 -29.64 -55.12
N GLY A 767 13.38 -30.25 -56.33
CA GLY A 767 12.77 -31.54 -56.57
C GLY A 767 12.42 -31.81 -58.02
N ALA A 768 11.38 -32.55 -58.22
CA ALA A 768 10.87 -32.86 -59.57
C ALA A 768 9.37 -32.58 -59.61
N ASP A 769 9.03 -31.34 -59.81
CA ASP A 769 7.71 -30.81 -59.59
C ASP A 769 6.79 -30.84 -60.81
N SER A 770 5.49 -30.90 -60.54
CA SER A 770 4.46 -30.84 -61.56
C SER A 770 3.63 -29.60 -61.36
N MET A 771 3.80 -28.60 -62.20
CA MET A 771 3.14 -27.30 -62.14
C MET A 771 2.12 -27.10 -63.27
N ALA A 772 0.94 -26.69 -62.95
CA ALA A 772 -0.13 -26.37 -63.91
C ALA A 772 -0.71 -25.01 -63.58
N GLY A 773 -0.57 -23.98 -64.44
CA GLY A 773 -1.12 -22.62 -64.17
C GLY A 773 -2.63 -22.61 -64.35
N GLY A 774 -3.14 -23.03 -65.51
CA GLY A 774 -4.55 -23.09 -65.72
C GLY A 774 -5.11 -22.00 -66.65
N ASP A 775 -6.20 -21.33 -66.22
CA ASP A 775 -6.77 -20.21 -66.96
C ASP A 775 -6.17 -18.89 -66.43
N GLY A 776 -5.36 -18.18 -67.21
CA GLY A 776 -4.78 -16.91 -66.76
C GLY A 776 -3.47 -16.59 -67.46
N ASN A 777 -2.73 -15.58 -66.96
CA ASN A 777 -1.38 -15.33 -67.45
C ASN A 777 -0.40 -15.68 -66.30
N ASP A 778 0.11 -16.92 -66.41
CA ASP A 778 0.78 -17.54 -65.27
C ASP A 778 2.30 -17.40 -65.33
N LEU A 779 2.91 -17.37 -64.17
CA LEU A 779 4.33 -17.20 -63.98
C LEU A 779 4.93 -18.41 -63.29
N TYR A 780 5.77 -19.15 -63.99
CA TYR A 780 6.49 -20.30 -63.46
C TYR A 780 7.91 -19.98 -63.11
N TYR A 781 8.36 -20.30 -61.92
CA TYR A 781 9.76 -20.35 -61.55
C TYR A 781 10.27 -21.80 -61.68
N PHE A 782 11.00 -22.07 -62.78
CA PHE A 782 11.53 -23.37 -63.09
C PHE A 782 13.02 -23.41 -62.71
N ILE A 783 13.36 -24.14 -61.67
CA ILE A 783 14.70 -24.17 -61.11
C ILE A 783 15.45 -25.42 -61.52
N GLU A 784 14.78 -26.58 -61.57
CA GLU A 784 15.36 -27.87 -61.85
C GLU A 784 14.94 -28.47 -63.25
N ALA A 785 15.81 -29.25 -63.87
CA ALA A 785 15.54 -29.82 -65.17
C ALA A 785 14.56 -31.02 -65.18
N GLN A 786 14.09 -31.38 -63.98
CA GLN A 786 13.18 -32.49 -63.80
C GLN A 786 11.72 -32.02 -63.59
N ASP A 787 11.49 -30.70 -63.45
CA ASP A 787 10.19 -30.13 -63.30
C ASP A 787 9.38 -30.27 -64.58
N GLN A 788 8.07 -30.40 -64.37
CA GLN A 788 7.11 -30.54 -65.43
C GLN A 788 6.08 -29.40 -65.40
N ILE A 789 6.02 -28.61 -66.45
CA ILE A 789 4.98 -27.57 -66.62
C ILE A 789 3.90 -28.11 -67.56
N ILE A 790 2.67 -28.02 -67.10
CA ILE A 790 1.45 -28.50 -67.76
C ILE A 790 0.55 -27.28 -68.01
N GLU A 791 0.31 -26.93 -69.25
CA GLU A 791 -0.53 -25.84 -69.67
C GLU A 791 -1.73 -26.29 -70.48
N VAL A 792 -2.91 -25.60 -70.21
CA VAL A 792 -4.15 -25.86 -70.94
C VAL A 792 -4.19 -25.03 -72.24
N PRO A 793 -4.85 -25.53 -73.29
CA PRO A 793 -5.00 -24.76 -74.52
C PRO A 793 -5.87 -23.51 -74.27
N SER A 794 -5.35 -22.33 -74.56
CA SER A 794 -5.99 -21.05 -74.36
C SER A 794 -6.02 -20.58 -72.89
N GLY A 795 -5.15 -21.08 -72.06
CA GLY A 795 -4.98 -20.66 -70.66
C GLY A 795 -4.68 -19.17 -70.52
N GLY A 796 -3.79 -18.65 -71.39
CA GLY A 796 -3.40 -17.26 -71.32
C GLY A 796 -2.14 -16.90 -72.06
N GLN A 797 -1.35 -16.01 -71.54
CA GLN A 797 0.04 -15.73 -71.93
C GLN A 797 0.97 -16.08 -70.77
N ASP A 798 1.51 -17.25 -70.83
CA ASP A 798 2.23 -17.86 -69.72
C ASP A 798 3.75 -17.67 -69.87
N THR A 799 4.40 -17.42 -68.71
CA THR A 799 5.80 -17.05 -68.64
C THR A 799 6.57 -18.02 -67.72
N ILE A 800 7.65 -18.59 -68.28
CA ILE A 800 8.59 -19.37 -67.49
C ILE A 800 9.84 -18.53 -67.20
N ILE A 801 10.24 -18.40 -65.95
CA ILE A 801 11.57 -17.92 -65.57
C ILE A 801 12.40 -19.11 -65.18
N THR A 802 13.51 -19.39 -65.93
CA THR A 802 14.27 -20.61 -65.69
C THR A 802 15.71 -20.36 -65.28
N SER A 803 16.21 -21.23 -64.40
CA SER A 803 17.63 -21.42 -64.09
C SER A 803 18.20 -22.73 -64.62
N ALA A 804 17.37 -23.53 -65.28
CA ALA A 804 17.75 -24.87 -65.86
C ALA A 804 17.54 -24.96 -67.35
N ASN A 805 18.08 -26.05 -67.96
CA ASN A 805 17.81 -26.37 -69.34
C ASN A 805 16.37 -26.85 -69.52
N ILE A 806 15.64 -26.22 -70.41
CA ILE A 806 14.24 -26.56 -70.61
C ILE A 806 13.84 -26.64 -72.08
N THR A 807 12.88 -27.52 -72.33
CA THR A 807 12.05 -27.49 -73.52
C THR A 807 10.68 -26.96 -73.17
N MET A 808 10.28 -25.85 -73.74
CA MET A 808 8.97 -25.22 -73.46
C MET A 808 7.85 -26.21 -73.73
N GLY A 809 6.95 -26.28 -72.77
CA GLY A 809 5.73 -27.06 -72.92
C GLY A 809 4.81 -26.52 -74.01
N ALA A 810 3.77 -27.29 -74.38
CA ALA A 810 2.71 -26.77 -75.23
C ALA A 810 1.94 -25.67 -74.47
N ASN A 811 1.49 -24.64 -75.13
CA ASN A 811 0.74 -23.54 -74.60
C ASN A 811 1.44 -22.53 -73.68
N VAL A 812 2.74 -22.54 -73.53
CA VAL A 812 3.53 -21.48 -72.88
C VAL A 812 4.08 -20.53 -73.91
N GLU A 813 3.94 -19.24 -73.78
CA GLU A 813 4.31 -18.21 -74.73
C GLU A 813 5.66 -17.56 -74.49
N VAL A 814 6.06 -17.37 -73.22
CA VAL A 814 7.28 -16.63 -72.89
C VAL A 814 8.22 -17.45 -72.01
N LEU A 815 9.54 -17.37 -72.35
CA LEU A 815 10.59 -17.99 -71.55
C LEU A 815 11.67 -16.95 -71.26
N ILE A 816 11.96 -16.75 -69.98
CA ILE A 816 13.00 -15.80 -69.53
C ILE A 816 14.07 -16.54 -68.75
N ILE A 817 15.30 -16.19 -69.00
CA ILE A 817 16.43 -16.74 -68.24
C ILE A 817 16.64 -15.90 -66.98
N ALA A 818 16.73 -16.55 -65.84
CA ALA A 818 17.00 -15.90 -64.56
C ALA A 818 18.38 -15.18 -64.58
N GLU A 819 18.51 -14.09 -63.79
CA GLU A 819 19.77 -13.34 -63.76
C GLU A 819 20.92 -14.17 -63.21
N GLY A 820 22.10 -13.99 -63.76
CA GLY A 820 23.35 -14.61 -63.29
C GLY A 820 23.56 -16.06 -63.70
N VAL A 821 22.69 -16.69 -64.38
CA VAL A 821 22.80 -18.05 -64.90
C VAL A 821 23.42 -18.02 -66.30
N SER A 822 24.30 -18.96 -66.71
CA SER A 822 24.89 -19.09 -68.01
C SER A 822 24.84 -20.52 -68.54
N ASP A 823 25.14 -20.67 -69.87
CA ASP A 823 25.30 -21.93 -70.56
C ASP A 823 24.06 -22.84 -70.61
N LEU A 824 22.85 -22.23 -70.49
CA LEU A 824 21.61 -22.96 -70.68
C LEU A 824 21.30 -23.29 -72.17
N THR A 825 20.52 -24.36 -72.31
CA THR A 825 19.90 -24.73 -73.62
C THR A 825 18.38 -24.63 -73.48
N LEU A 826 17.79 -23.72 -74.21
CA LEU A 826 16.36 -23.47 -74.21
C LEU A 826 15.79 -23.84 -75.55
N VAL A 827 14.72 -24.63 -75.53
CA VAL A 827 14.09 -25.12 -76.78
C VAL A 827 12.66 -24.58 -76.81
N ALA A 828 12.34 -23.81 -77.84
CA ALA A 828 11.02 -23.28 -78.11
C ALA A 828 9.99 -24.37 -78.44
N ARG A 829 8.76 -24.09 -78.15
CA ARG A 829 7.60 -24.91 -78.57
C ARG A 829 7.40 -24.89 -80.08
N SER A 830 6.41 -25.64 -80.56
CA SER A 830 6.11 -25.76 -82.03
C SER A 830 5.29 -24.58 -82.61
N THR A 831 4.88 -23.65 -81.85
CA THR A 831 3.98 -22.49 -82.24
C THR A 831 4.56 -21.20 -81.66
N GLY A 832 5.14 -20.31 -82.41
CA GLY A 832 5.74 -19.02 -82.06
C GLY A 832 5.93 -18.70 -80.58
N SER A 833 7.18 -18.56 -80.11
CA SER A 833 7.54 -18.34 -78.73
C SER A 833 8.40 -17.08 -78.57
N MET A 834 8.35 -16.44 -77.37
CA MET A 834 9.26 -15.38 -76.96
C MET A 834 10.32 -15.93 -76.01
N MET A 835 11.59 -15.84 -76.31
CA MET A 835 12.67 -16.22 -75.40
C MET A 835 13.56 -15.02 -75.13
N ILE A 836 13.78 -14.75 -73.78
CA ILE A 836 14.54 -13.60 -73.34
C ILE A 836 15.76 -14.05 -72.55
N GLY A 837 16.95 -13.73 -73.06
CA GLY A 837 18.20 -14.00 -72.38
C GLY A 837 18.59 -12.94 -71.39
N ASN A 838 19.47 -13.25 -70.40
CA ASN A 838 19.97 -12.37 -69.36
C ASN A 838 21.30 -11.65 -69.65
N GLY A 839 21.78 -11.73 -70.95
CA GLY A 839 23.03 -11.12 -71.36
C GLY A 839 24.27 -11.97 -71.22
N LEU A 840 24.18 -13.21 -70.81
CA LEU A 840 25.22 -14.21 -70.69
C LEU A 840 25.07 -15.21 -71.83
N SER A 841 26.00 -16.20 -71.96
CA SER A 841 26.04 -17.18 -73.05
C SER A 841 24.94 -18.25 -72.87
N HIS A 842 24.07 -18.41 -73.87
CA HIS A 842 23.00 -19.41 -73.85
C HIS A 842 22.79 -19.99 -75.25
N THR A 843 22.18 -21.16 -75.33
CA THR A 843 21.80 -21.78 -76.60
C THR A 843 20.30 -21.73 -76.76
N PHE A 844 19.78 -20.99 -77.70
CA PHE A 844 18.35 -20.92 -78.05
C PHE A 844 18.10 -21.77 -79.32
N GLN A 845 17.08 -22.63 -79.15
CA GLN A 845 16.63 -23.47 -80.26
C GLN A 845 15.21 -23.17 -80.59
N GLY A 846 14.93 -22.56 -81.71
CA GLY A 846 13.53 -22.23 -82.12
C GLY A 846 12.77 -23.47 -82.53
N GLY A 847 11.44 -23.37 -82.41
CA GLY A 847 10.45 -24.37 -82.74
C GLY A 847 9.95 -24.20 -84.19
N ALA A 848 8.73 -24.64 -84.47
CA ALA A 848 8.13 -24.58 -85.80
C ALA A 848 7.22 -23.35 -85.99
N GLY A 849 7.38 -22.25 -85.34
CA GLY A 849 6.60 -21.04 -85.42
C GLY A 849 7.47 -19.78 -85.67
N ASP A 850 6.84 -18.62 -85.62
CA ASP A 850 7.54 -17.34 -85.69
C ASP A 850 8.01 -16.95 -84.27
N ASP A 851 9.24 -17.44 -83.93
CA ASP A 851 9.81 -17.22 -82.54
C ASP A 851 10.51 -15.84 -82.47
N VAL A 852 10.41 -15.21 -81.30
CA VAL A 852 11.12 -13.97 -80.95
C VAL A 852 12.17 -14.27 -79.91
N ILE A 853 13.45 -14.02 -80.26
CA ILE A 853 14.54 -14.21 -79.31
C ILE A 853 15.21 -12.87 -79.02
N LEU A 854 15.23 -12.49 -77.76
CA LEU A 854 15.80 -11.26 -77.25
C LEU A 854 17.00 -11.62 -76.34
N ALA A 855 18.22 -11.42 -76.86
CA ALA A 855 19.44 -11.83 -76.17
C ALA A 855 19.81 -10.97 -74.89
N GLY A 856 19.01 -10.06 -74.40
CA GLY A 856 19.21 -9.34 -73.13
C GLY A 856 20.55 -8.56 -73.04
N GLY A 857 20.82 -7.54 -73.89
CA GLY A 857 21.83 -6.49 -73.65
C GLY A 857 23.36 -6.90 -73.60
N GLY A 858 23.69 -8.15 -73.75
CA GLY A 858 25.10 -8.68 -73.75
C GLY A 858 25.68 -8.80 -75.13
N SER A 859 27.02 -8.90 -75.23
CA SER A 859 27.74 -9.16 -76.46
C SER A 859 27.36 -10.51 -77.11
N LEU A 860 27.41 -10.63 -78.48
CA LEU A 860 27.15 -11.78 -79.34
C LEU A 860 27.67 -13.17 -78.83
N ALA A 861 27.38 -13.59 -77.63
CA ALA A 861 27.73 -14.87 -77.03
C ALA A 861 26.61 -15.91 -77.12
N ASP A 862 25.40 -15.50 -77.43
CA ASP A 862 24.23 -16.41 -77.50
C ASP A 862 24.30 -17.16 -78.89
N ILE A 863 24.28 -18.47 -78.82
CA ILE A 863 24.16 -19.28 -80.01
C ILE A 863 22.69 -19.46 -80.38
N MET A 864 22.25 -18.76 -81.40
CA MET A 864 20.88 -18.86 -81.91
C MET A 864 20.82 -20.00 -82.94
N VAL A 865 20.17 -21.09 -82.67
CA VAL A 865 19.90 -22.19 -83.63
C VAL A 865 18.45 -22.00 -84.11
N LEU A 866 18.33 -21.29 -85.23
CA LEU A 866 17.07 -21.19 -85.95
C LEU A 866 16.87 -22.45 -86.82
N PHE A 867 15.99 -23.33 -86.45
CA PHE A 867 15.46 -24.35 -87.39
C PHE A 867 14.33 -23.74 -88.17
N ASN A 868 14.70 -23.10 -89.31
CA ASN A 868 13.75 -22.81 -90.34
C ASN A 868 13.40 -24.08 -91.07
N SER A 869 12.30 -24.63 -90.90
CA SER A 869 11.70 -25.61 -91.82
C SER A 869 11.14 -24.86 -93.03
N TRP A 870 12.05 -24.52 -93.92
CA TRP A 870 11.65 -24.26 -95.26
C TRP A 870 11.81 -25.56 -96.01
N PHE A 871 10.66 -26.28 -96.13
CA PHE A 871 10.23 -27.01 -97.35
C PHE A 871 8.84 -27.52 -97.15
#